data_a381df94924f7404b01e5f1bb66cef60
#
_entry.id   a381df94924f7404b01e5f1bb66cef60
#
_cell.length_a   1.000
_cell.length_b   1.000
_cell.length_c   1.000
_cell.angle_alpha   90.00
_cell.angle_beta   90.00
_cell.angle_gamma   90.00
#
_symmetry.space_group_name_H-M   'P 1'
#
loop_
_entity.id
_entity.type
_entity.pdbx_description
1 polymer ?
#
loop_
_entity_poly.entity_id
_entity_poly.type
_entity_poly.pdbx_seq_one_letter_code
_entity_poly.pdbx_strand_id
1 'polypeptide(L)'
;MAETRSTCPYCGVGCGVLIQTEGAQITGVRGDPDHPANFGKLCSKGSTLHLTATQSVAEQTRLMHPLQRQRRDAAPEGLSWDSALGTAAERFASIIGQHGPDAVGFYVSGQLLTEDYYVFNKLAKGLIGTNNIDTNSRLCMSSAVAGYKLTLGADAPPACYDDVNHANCLFFVGSNAAWAHPVLFRRIEEARAANPAMKVIVADPRRTDTAEMADLFLPLQPGTDTMLFHGMLHTMLWEGWIDADYIERHTTGFAELKTLVREATPEHTAQICGLRKEDIRQAAQWFAQSGPTLSLYCQGLNQSVNGTAKNAALINLHLATGQIGKPGAGPFSLTGQPNAMGGREVGGLANLLSAHRDLSNPAHRAEVAALWGVESVPAQPGKTAIEMFQAAADGEIKALWIACTNPAQSLPNQSTVRRALERAEYVVVQEAFATTATCAFADLLLPATTWGEKEGTVTNSERRISRVRPAVPPPGNTRHDWQIATQFAQCLEPLLRPGQPTLFPYAKAQDIWNEHRESTRGRDLDITGLSWTMLEDNGPQQWPLKEGAQQGKARLYEDGQFPTPDGRARFSALTWQPVAEPRTARFPFSLNTGRLRDQWHGMSRTGQLGRLFGHVPEPCLQMHPQDMARRALGEGDLVHITSPRGTIIAPVQADDSLALSQLFMALHWGGEYLSGKSSTGERLAGVNTLTNPAFCPLSKQPEFKHTAVKVLKAELPWTLLGVAWLPDAQATREALAALMSEFDFASCVPFSSQMPLAGAAHARHGVLLRAASYEAPDESLVKRIEALLGLTGPDVLRYADKRRQQSRALRLARQAQGTTVEALLLAGDARAGSWLTTLLKESLPAQTHGRYLLMPGNQPPADVPARGKQVCTCFNVDEPAIEAALVHIEGDDSARLQQLQAQLRCGTNCGSCLPAVKQLITKSSKERATI
;
A
#
# COMPACT_ATOMS: atom_id res chain seq x y z
N MET A 1 -29.56 -7.17 14.68
CA MET A 1 -28.24 -7.10 14.00
C MET A 1 -27.84 -8.51 13.55
N ALA A 2 -27.53 -8.69 12.27
CA ALA A 2 -26.93 -9.93 11.76
C ALA A 2 -25.43 -9.78 11.70
N GLU A 3 -24.70 -10.89 11.85
CA GLU A 3 -23.24 -10.93 11.69
C GLU A 3 -22.85 -11.89 10.57
N THR A 4 -21.98 -11.42 9.66
CA THR A 4 -21.42 -12.23 8.57
C THR A 4 -19.91 -12.35 8.73
N ARG A 5 -19.40 -13.59 8.77
CA ARG A 5 -17.95 -13.87 8.72
C ARG A 5 -17.40 -13.56 7.33
N SER A 6 -16.31 -12.84 7.24
CA SER A 6 -15.63 -12.50 5.99
C SER A 6 -14.15 -12.21 6.23
N THR A 7 -13.43 -11.75 5.20
CA THR A 7 -12.02 -11.40 5.28
C THR A 7 -11.81 -9.92 5.04
N CYS A 8 -10.90 -9.31 5.80
CA CYS A 8 -10.53 -7.90 5.68
C CYS A 8 -9.87 -7.62 4.31
N PRO A 9 -10.33 -6.59 3.57
CA PRO A 9 -9.86 -6.32 2.20
C PRO A 9 -8.58 -5.47 2.12
N TYR A 10 -7.85 -5.29 3.23
CA TYR A 10 -6.67 -4.41 3.23
C TYR A 10 -5.37 -5.16 2.95
N CYS A 11 -4.74 -5.76 3.93
CA CYS A 11 -3.38 -6.28 3.75
C CYS A 11 -3.29 -7.80 3.74
N GLY A 12 -2.13 -8.31 3.33
CA GLY A 12 -1.83 -9.73 3.23
C GLY A 12 -1.77 -10.51 4.55
N VAL A 13 -2.05 -9.88 5.71
CA VAL A 13 -2.30 -10.61 6.95
C VAL A 13 -3.55 -11.48 6.82
N GLY A 14 -4.56 -11.00 6.06
CA GLY A 14 -5.79 -11.76 5.82
C GLY A 14 -6.63 -11.93 7.08
N CYS A 15 -6.81 -10.87 7.85
CA CYS A 15 -7.60 -10.89 9.09
C CYS A 15 -9.04 -11.28 8.84
N GLY A 16 -9.58 -12.19 9.65
CA GLY A 16 -11.01 -12.45 9.72
C GLY A 16 -11.77 -11.29 10.34
N VAL A 17 -12.92 -10.97 9.76
CA VAL A 17 -13.85 -9.94 10.24
C VAL A 17 -15.25 -10.47 10.38
N LEU A 18 -15.97 -9.94 11.37
CA LEU A 18 -17.41 -10.10 11.55
C LEU A 18 -18.07 -8.78 11.15
N ILE A 19 -18.83 -8.81 10.06
CA ILE A 19 -19.52 -7.65 9.50
C ILE A 19 -20.92 -7.60 10.11
N GLN A 20 -21.23 -6.51 10.79
CA GLN A 20 -22.53 -6.29 11.43
C GLN A 20 -23.43 -5.50 10.47
N THR A 21 -24.70 -5.95 10.34
CA THR A 21 -25.65 -5.33 9.42
C THR A 21 -27.01 -5.10 10.06
N GLU A 22 -27.69 -4.05 9.59
CA GLU A 22 -29.11 -3.78 9.82
C GLU A 22 -29.78 -3.58 8.45
N GLY A 23 -30.60 -4.55 8.03
CA GLY A 23 -31.12 -4.58 6.67
C GLY A 23 -30.00 -4.66 5.63
N ALA A 24 -30.00 -3.76 4.65
CA ALA A 24 -28.99 -3.67 3.61
C ALA A 24 -27.80 -2.73 3.97
N GLN A 25 -27.67 -2.32 5.22
CA GLN A 25 -26.62 -1.41 5.68
C GLN A 25 -25.60 -2.11 6.57
N ILE A 26 -24.31 -1.85 6.32
CA ILE A 26 -23.22 -2.25 7.19
C ILE A 26 -23.11 -1.22 8.32
N THR A 27 -23.34 -1.65 9.57
CA THR A 27 -23.36 -0.79 10.74
C THR A 27 -22.10 -0.92 11.60
N GLY A 28 -21.34 -2.01 11.46
CA GLY A 28 -20.15 -2.23 12.24
C GLY A 28 -19.24 -3.32 11.68
N VAL A 29 -18.01 -3.37 12.18
CA VAL A 29 -17.04 -4.43 11.93
C VAL A 29 -16.23 -4.68 13.18
N ARG A 30 -16.09 -5.96 13.56
CA ARG A 30 -15.15 -6.41 14.59
C ARG A 30 -14.28 -7.55 14.08
N GLY A 31 -13.16 -7.82 14.74
CA GLY A 31 -12.33 -8.96 14.41
C GLY A 31 -13.00 -10.28 14.74
N ASP A 32 -12.79 -11.28 13.88
CA ASP A 32 -13.25 -12.66 14.14
C ASP A 32 -12.29 -13.33 15.15
N PRO A 33 -12.75 -13.70 16.36
CA PRO A 33 -11.89 -14.31 17.38
C PRO A 33 -11.42 -15.72 16.99
N ASP A 34 -12.16 -16.41 16.13
CA ASP A 34 -11.85 -17.78 15.70
C ASP A 34 -10.90 -17.82 14.49
N HIS A 35 -10.64 -16.67 13.86
CA HIS A 35 -9.81 -16.63 12.66
C HIS A 35 -8.32 -16.68 13.02
N PRO A 36 -7.54 -17.68 12.53
CA PRO A 36 -6.16 -17.94 12.96
C PRO A 36 -5.13 -16.87 12.56
N ALA A 37 -5.45 -15.97 11.63
CA ALA A 37 -4.56 -14.87 11.28
C ALA A 37 -4.53 -13.75 12.33
N ASN A 38 -5.65 -13.47 13.02
CA ASN A 38 -5.81 -12.28 13.84
C ASN A 38 -6.41 -12.46 15.23
N PHE A 39 -7.06 -13.59 15.52
CA PHE A 39 -7.67 -13.88 16.85
C PHE A 39 -8.45 -12.68 17.40
N GLY A 40 -9.37 -12.14 16.60
CA GLY A 40 -10.20 -11.01 16.97
C GLY A 40 -9.55 -9.62 16.90
N LYS A 41 -8.24 -9.52 16.66
CA LYS A 41 -7.52 -8.24 16.60
C LYS A 41 -7.70 -7.57 15.23
N LEU A 42 -7.84 -6.25 15.21
CA LEU A 42 -7.85 -5.43 13.99
C LEU A 42 -6.91 -4.22 14.18
N CYS A 43 -6.41 -3.69 13.07
CA CYS A 43 -5.68 -2.42 13.04
C CYS A 43 -6.63 -1.22 12.84
N SER A 44 -6.09 0.00 12.86
CA SER A 44 -6.86 1.23 12.65
C SER A 44 -7.72 1.20 11.37
N LYS A 45 -7.17 0.70 10.25
CA LYS A 45 -7.92 0.55 8.99
C LYS A 45 -9.02 -0.50 9.09
N GLY A 46 -8.73 -1.65 9.68
CA GLY A 46 -9.69 -2.74 9.84
C GLY A 46 -10.84 -2.38 10.78
N SER A 47 -10.55 -1.71 11.90
CA SER A 47 -11.57 -1.29 12.88
C SER A 47 -12.50 -0.16 12.39
N THR A 48 -12.05 0.60 11.38
CA THR A 48 -12.84 1.68 10.75
C THR A 48 -13.43 1.29 9.39
N LEU A 49 -13.28 0.04 8.99
CA LEU A 49 -13.67 -0.43 7.66
C LEU A 49 -15.16 -0.18 7.35
N HIS A 50 -16.05 -0.39 8.32
CA HIS A 50 -17.50 -0.14 8.18
C HIS A 50 -17.83 1.32 7.79
N LEU A 51 -17.01 2.28 8.19
CA LEU A 51 -17.22 3.69 7.83
C LEU A 51 -17.04 3.96 6.32
N THR A 52 -16.32 3.09 5.60
CA THR A 52 -16.17 3.20 4.13
C THR A 52 -17.39 2.70 3.35
N ALA A 53 -18.36 2.11 4.02
CA ALA A 53 -19.59 1.58 3.45
C ALA A 53 -20.85 2.30 3.97
N THR A 54 -20.71 3.45 4.62
CA THR A 54 -21.86 4.26 5.02
C THR A 54 -22.58 4.79 3.79
N GLN A 55 -23.89 5.01 3.91
CA GLN A 55 -24.71 5.51 2.81
C GLN A 55 -24.14 6.82 2.23
N SER A 56 -23.77 7.77 3.09
CA SER A 56 -23.20 9.05 2.66
C SER A 56 -21.90 8.89 1.85
N VAL A 57 -21.00 8.00 2.27
CA VAL A 57 -19.76 7.72 1.53
C VAL A 57 -20.08 7.02 0.21
N ALA A 58 -20.98 6.05 0.21
CA ALA A 58 -21.34 5.32 -1.00
C ALA A 58 -21.97 6.24 -2.06
N GLU A 59 -22.91 7.11 -1.68
CA GLU A 59 -23.57 8.05 -2.59
C GLU A 59 -22.60 9.05 -3.23
N GLN A 60 -21.58 9.48 -2.49
CA GLN A 60 -20.63 10.49 -2.97
C GLN A 60 -19.43 9.91 -3.75
N THR A 61 -19.13 8.63 -3.63
CA THR A 61 -17.86 8.10 -4.14
C THR A 61 -17.98 6.88 -5.07
N ARG A 62 -19.13 6.14 -5.02
CA ARG A 62 -19.27 4.88 -5.74
C ARG A 62 -19.73 5.11 -7.19
N LEU A 63 -19.16 4.29 -8.09
CA LEU A 63 -19.78 4.04 -9.39
C LEU A 63 -20.98 3.13 -9.20
N MET A 64 -22.16 3.53 -9.71
CA MET A 64 -23.42 2.79 -9.54
C MET A 64 -23.99 2.25 -10.86
N HIS A 65 -23.57 2.80 -11.99
CA HIS A 65 -24.04 2.44 -13.33
C HIS A 65 -22.85 2.44 -14.29
N PRO A 66 -22.89 1.63 -15.38
CA PRO A 66 -21.92 1.78 -16.47
C PRO A 66 -22.03 3.19 -17.06
N LEU A 67 -20.86 3.80 -17.32
CA LEU A 67 -20.74 5.15 -17.85
C LEU A 67 -19.81 5.17 -19.04
N GLN A 68 -20.18 5.84 -20.13
CA GLN A 68 -19.35 6.00 -21.33
C GLN A 68 -19.09 7.48 -21.61
N ARG A 69 -17.92 7.82 -22.11
CA ARG A 69 -17.59 9.13 -22.63
C ARG A 69 -17.56 9.10 -24.15
N GLN A 70 -18.21 10.07 -24.77
CA GLN A 70 -18.09 10.32 -26.21
C GLN A 70 -16.67 10.80 -26.58
N ARG A 71 -16.08 11.59 -25.72
CA ARG A 71 -14.69 12.06 -25.73
C ARG A 71 -14.21 12.13 -24.29
N ARG A 72 -12.92 11.94 -24.06
CA ARG A 72 -12.34 11.90 -22.68
C ARG A 72 -12.48 13.20 -21.89
N ASP A 73 -12.63 14.32 -22.57
CA ASP A 73 -12.89 15.64 -21.97
C ASP A 73 -14.39 15.89 -21.70
N ALA A 74 -15.28 15.02 -22.19
CA ALA A 74 -16.71 15.13 -21.96
C ALA A 74 -17.15 14.49 -20.65
N ALA A 75 -18.29 14.93 -20.12
CA ALA A 75 -18.95 14.24 -19.01
C ALA A 75 -19.37 12.83 -19.43
N PRO A 76 -19.23 11.84 -18.55
CA PRO A 76 -19.66 10.49 -18.84
C PRO A 76 -21.20 10.36 -18.83
N GLU A 77 -21.75 9.56 -19.72
CA GLU A 77 -23.18 9.28 -19.86
C GLU A 77 -23.50 7.85 -19.45
N GLY A 78 -24.66 7.64 -18.82
CA GLY A 78 -25.13 6.33 -18.38
C GLY A 78 -25.58 5.46 -19.53
N LEU A 79 -25.26 4.15 -19.47
CA LEU A 79 -25.74 3.16 -20.43
C LEU A 79 -26.07 1.82 -19.75
N SER A 80 -26.79 0.94 -20.49
CA SER A 80 -27.07 -0.41 -20.02
C SER A 80 -25.80 -1.29 -20.01
N TRP A 81 -25.81 -2.35 -19.19
CA TRP A 81 -24.72 -3.33 -19.19
C TRP A 81 -24.52 -4.02 -20.55
N ASP A 82 -25.61 -4.38 -21.22
CA ASP A 82 -25.55 -5.05 -22.54
C ASP A 82 -24.89 -4.14 -23.57
N SER A 83 -25.26 -2.86 -23.58
CA SER A 83 -24.65 -1.85 -24.45
C SER A 83 -23.18 -1.64 -24.10
N ALA A 84 -22.85 -1.52 -22.82
CA ALA A 84 -21.47 -1.31 -22.36
C ALA A 84 -20.54 -2.46 -22.76
N LEU A 85 -20.95 -3.70 -22.48
CA LEU A 85 -20.13 -4.88 -22.73
C LEU A 85 -20.10 -5.22 -24.22
N GLY A 86 -21.24 -5.05 -24.96
CA GLY A 86 -21.27 -5.22 -26.39
C GLY A 86 -20.35 -4.27 -27.14
N THR A 87 -20.42 -2.96 -26.82
CA THR A 87 -19.52 -1.95 -27.40
C THR A 87 -18.05 -2.26 -27.09
N ALA A 88 -17.76 -2.62 -25.83
CA ALA A 88 -16.40 -2.99 -25.44
C ALA A 88 -15.90 -4.22 -26.26
N ALA A 89 -16.74 -5.25 -26.42
CA ALA A 89 -16.38 -6.45 -27.18
C ALA A 89 -16.12 -6.15 -28.66
N GLU A 90 -16.96 -5.34 -29.30
CA GLU A 90 -16.77 -4.88 -30.69
C GLU A 90 -15.47 -4.08 -30.85
N ARG A 91 -15.16 -3.16 -29.93
CA ARG A 91 -13.94 -2.37 -29.97
C ARG A 91 -12.69 -3.25 -29.79
N PHE A 92 -12.70 -4.18 -28.83
CA PHE A 92 -11.60 -5.13 -28.62
C PHE A 92 -11.43 -6.05 -29.84
N ALA A 93 -12.51 -6.63 -30.36
CA ALA A 93 -12.44 -7.48 -31.53
C ALA A 93 -11.88 -6.74 -32.76
N SER A 94 -12.30 -5.48 -32.98
CA SER A 94 -11.79 -4.64 -34.06
C SER A 94 -10.26 -4.39 -33.91
N ILE A 95 -9.81 -4.03 -32.71
CA ILE A 95 -8.39 -3.79 -32.43
C ILE A 95 -7.58 -5.08 -32.62
N ILE A 96 -8.07 -6.21 -32.10
CA ILE A 96 -7.42 -7.52 -32.25
C ILE A 96 -7.35 -7.91 -33.72
N GLY A 97 -8.41 -7.70 -34.49
CA GLY A 97 -8.46 -8.03 -35.93
C GLY A 97 -7.50 -7.20 -36.77
N GLN A 98 -7.25 -5.93 -36.38
CA GLN A 98 -6.38 -5.02 -37.11
C GLN A 98 -4.91 -5.11 -36.71
N HIS A 99 -4.62 -5.37 -35.42
CA HIS A 99 -3.29 -5.22 -34.83
C HIS A 99 -2.77 -6.49 -34.14
N GLY A 100 -3.59 -7.54 -34.09
CA GLY A 100 -3.26 -8.78 -33.38
C GLY A 100 -3.60 -8.75 -31.88
N PRO A 101 -3.55 -9.94 -31.22
CA PRO A 101 -3.95 -10.10 -29.82
C PRO A 101 -3.07 -9.32 -28.82
N ASP A 102 -1.80 -9.06 -29.16
CA ASP A 102 -0.90 -8.31 -28.28
C ASP A 102 -1.11 -6.79 -28.32
N ALA A 103 -2.04 -6.31 -29.16
CA ALA A 103 -2.45 -4.90 -29.16
C ALA A 103 -3.40 -4.53 -28.01
N VAL A 104 -3.80 -5.51 -27.17
CA VAL A 104 -4.63 -5.27 -25.98
C VAL A 104 -3.88 -5.67 -24.71
N GLY A 105 -4.18 -4.99 -23.60
CA GLY A 105 -3.55 -5.24 -22.32
C GLY A 105 -4.56 -5.16 -21.15
N PHE A 106 -4.33 -6.00 -20.16
CA PHE A 106 -5.13 -6.07 -18.92
C PHE A 106 -4.24 -5.73 -17.72
N TYR A 107 -4.58 -4.70 -16.98
CA TYR A 107 -3.88 -4.33 -15.73
C TYR A 107 -4.81 -4.48 -14.54
N VAL A 108 -4.63 -5.56 -13.79
CA VAL A 108 -5.53 -5.96 -12.70
C VAL A 108 -4.90 -5.75 -11.32
N SER A 109 -5.53 -6.23 -10.24
CA SER A 109 -5.16 -5.86 -8.87
C SER A 109 -5.05 -7.04 -7.92
N GLY A 110 -4.06 -7.01 -7.03
CA GLY A 110 -3.93 -7.92 -5.87
C GLY A 110 -5.05 -7.78 -4.82
N GLN A 111 -6.06 -6.98 -5.09
CA GLN A 111 -7.27 -6.84 -4.28
C GLN A 111 -8.48 -7.56 -4.87
N LEU A 112 -8.36 -8.09 -6.07
CA LEU A 112 -9.34 -8.99 -6.68
C LEU A 112 -9.39 -10.32 -5.91
N LEU A 113 -10.54 -11.00 -5.96
CA LEU A 113 -10.68 -12.35 -5.43
C LEU A 113 -9.96 -13.35 -6.36
N THR A 114 -9.68 -14.54 -5.88
CA THR A 114 -9.02 -15.60 -6.66
C THR A 114 -9.82 -15.93 -7.92
N GLU A 115 -11.14 -15.98 -7.81
CA GLU A 115 -12.08 -16.21 -8.88
C GLU A 115 -12.06 -15.09 -9.94
N ASP A 116 -11.98 -13.82 -9.49
CA ASP A 116 -11.87 -12.68 -10.40
C ASP A 116 -10.60 -12.77 -11.25
N TYR A 117 -9.45 -13.02 -10.61
CA TYR A 117 -8.18 -13.21 -11.28
C TYR A 117 -8.20 -14.38 -12.27
N TYR A 118 -8.81 -15.49 -11.88
CA TYR A 118 -8.87 -16.69 -12.74
C TYR A 118 -9.58 -16.39 -14.05
N VAL A 119 -10.72 -15.70 -13.99
CA VAL A 119 -11.48 -15.33 -15.20
C VAL A 119 -10.69 -14.38 -16.08
N PHE A 120 -10.06 -13.34 -15.53
CA PHE A 120 -9.21 -12.42 -16.31
C PHE A 120 -8.04 -13.14 -16.97
N ASN A 121 -7.41 -14.08 -16.28
CA ASN A 121 -6.30 -14.84 -16.80
C ASN A 121 -6.73 -15.73 -17.98
N LYS A 122 -7.85 -16.44 -17.84
CA LYS A 122 -8.44 -17.26 -18.91
C LYS A 122 -8.93 -16.42 -20.09
N LEU A 123 -9.51 -15.23 -19.83
CA LEU A 123 -9.91 -14.27 -20.86
C LEU A 123 -8.70 -13.81 -21.71
N ALA A 124 -7.63 -13.33 -21.06
CA ALA A 124 -6.46 -12.83 -21.78
C ALA A 124 -5.72 -13.94 -22.52
N LYS A 125 -5.33 -15.02 -21.81
CA LYS A 125 -4.44 -16.05 -22.34
C LYS A 125 -5.17 -17.13 -23.13
N GLY A 126 -6.40 -17.47 -22.72
CA GLY A 126 -7.20 -18.52 -23.34
C GLY A 126 -8.03 -18.01 -24.52
N LEU A 127 -8.85 -16.99 -24.30
CA LEU A 127 -9.76 -16.51 -25.36
C LEU A 127 -9.07 -15.58 -26.36
N ILE A 128 -8.38 -14.55 -25.86
CA ILE A 128 -7.74 -13.52 -26.71
C ILE A 128 -6.43 -14.04 -27.28
N GLY A 129 -5.69 -14.84 -26.53
CA GLY A 129 -4.40 -15.39 -26.94
C GLY A 129 -3.24 -14.42 -26.71
N THR A 130 -3.30 -13.61 -25.66
CA THR A 130 -2.20 -12.71 -25.26
C THR A 130 -1.78 -12.93 -23.81
N ASN A 131 -0.48 -12.83 -23.54
CA ASN A 131 0.07 -12.78 -22.17
C ASN A 131 0.17 -11.35 -21.62
N ASN A 132 -0.38 -10.34 -22.30
CA ASN A 132 -0.42 -8.95 -21.83
C ASN A 132 -1.48 -8.77 -20.72
N ILE A 133 -1.33 -9.55 -19.65
CA ILE A 133 -2.05 -9.38 -18.40
C ILE A 133 -1.05 -9.27 -17.27
N ASP A 134 -1.08 -8.16 -16.54
CA ASP A 134 -0.23 -7.97 -15.35
C ASP A 134 -1.02 -7.27 -14.24
N THR A 135 -0.44 -7.15 -13.06
CA THR A 135 -1.15 -6.70 -11.87
C THR A 135 -0.26 -5.76 -11.05
N ASN A 136 -0.87 -4.95 -10.20
CA ASN A 136 -0.11 -4.17 -9.21
C ASN A 136 0.63 -5.05 -8.18
N SER A 137 0.36 -6.37 -8.12
CA SER A 137 1.20 -7.33 -7.38
C SER A 137 2.62 -7.44 -7.97
N ARG A 138 2.80 -7.14 -9.27
CA ARG A 138 4.12 -6.96 -9.89
C ARG A 138 4.96 -5.93 -9.14
N LEU A 139 4.35 -4.85 -8.71
CA LEU A 139 5.01 -3.76 -7.98
C LEU A 139 5.29 -4.12 -6.51
N CYS A 140 4.72 -5.23 -6.01
CA CYS A 140 4.74 -5.59 -4.59
C CYS A 140 5.69 -6.77 -4.30
N MET A 141 5.53 -7.90 -4.98
CA MET A 141 6.07 -9.19 -4.55
C MET A 141 6.89 -9.95 -5.59
N SER A 142 7.02 -9.46 -6.83
CA SER A 142 7.63 -10.23 -7.93
C SER A 142 9.06 -10.64 -7.65
N SER A 143 9.82 -9.86 -6.91
CA SER A 143 11.20 -10.20 -6.54
C SER A 143 11.26 -11.34 -5.54
N ALA A 144 10.30 -11.41 -4.59
CA ALA A 144 10.19 -12.56 -3.68
C ALA A 144 9.79 -13.82 -4.45
N VAL A 145 8.82 -13.71 -5.37
CA VAL A 145 8.42 -14.82 -6.27
C VAL A 145 9.63 -15.35 -7.03
N ALA A 146 10.39 -14.46 -7.69
CA ALA A 146 11.57 -14.83 -8.44
C ALA A 146 12.66 -15.45 -7.57
N GLY A 147 12.85 -14.92 -6.36
CA GLY A 147 13.80 -15.46 -5.38
C GLY A 147 13.42 -16.88 -4.92
N TYR A 148 12.17 -17.12 -4.54
CA TYR A 148 11.69 -18.46 -4.16
C TYR A 148 11.78 -19.44 -5.33
N LYS A 149 11.33 -19.07 -6.53
CA LYS A 149 11.43 -19.95 -7.72
C LYS A 149 12.87 -20.31 -8.05
N LEU A 150 13.79 -19.34 -7.97
CA LEU A 150 15.19 -19.53 -8.29
C LEU A 150 15.88 -20.46 -7.29
N THR A 151 15.55 -20.36 -6.00
CA THR A 151 16.22 -21.08 -4.92
C THR A 151 15.48 -22.32 -4.45
N LEU A 152 14.17 -22.24 -4.25
CA LEU A 152 13.35 -23.31 -3.67
C LEU A 152 12.48 -24.05 -4.72
N GLY A 153 12.45 -23.55 -5.97
CA GLY A 153 11.78 -24.20 -7.09
C GLY A 153 10.33 -23.75 -7.35
N ALA A 154 9.65 -23.14 -6.38
CA ALA A 154 8.28 -22.63 -6.54
C ALA A 154 8.03 -21.34 -5.78
N ASP A 155 6.95 -20.62 -6.11
CA ASP A 155 6.46 -19.45 -5.38
C ASP A 155 5.71 -19.87 -4.11
N ALA A 156 6.44 -20.36 -3.13
CA ALA A 156 5.87 -20.98 -1.93
C ALA A 156 6.70 -20.58 -0.69
N PRO A 157 6.26 -19.57 0.09
CA PRO A 157 6.91 -19.23 1.34
C PRO A 157 6.84 -20.42 2.32
N PRO A 158 7.99 -20.87 2.87
CA PRO A 158 8.04 -22.08 3.70
C PRO A 158 7.41 -21.92 5.09
N ALA A 159 7.42 -20.70 5.64
CA ALA A 159 7.01 -20.38 7.00
C ALA A 159 5.51 -20.03 7.11
N CYS A 160 5.02 -19.96 8.35
CA CYS A 160 3.68 -19.53 8.70
C CYS A 160 3.69 -18.51 9.86
N TYR A 161 2.53 -17.93 10.20
CA TYR A 161 2.46 -16.93 11.27
C TYR A 161 2.78 -17.48 12.66
N ASP A 162 2.54 -18.77 12.88
CA ASP A 162 2.85 -19.41 14.16
C ASP A 162 4.37 -19.50 14.41
N ASP A 163 5.19 -19.43 13.36
CA ASP A 163 6.64 -19.48 13.50
C ASP A 163 7.21 -18.32 14.34
N VAL A 164 6.49 -17.19 14.47
CA VAL A 164 6.92 -16.11 15.35
C VAL A 164 6.99 -16.53 16.83
N ASN A 165 6.20 -17.53 17.22
CA ASN A 165 6.19 -18.06 18.61
C ASN A 165 7.34 -19.05 18.88
N HIS A 166 7.99 -19.57 17.84
CA HIS A 166 9.04 -20.58 17.91
C HIS A 166 10.43 -20.05 17.60
N ALA A 167 10.51 -18.82 17.06
CA ALA A 167 11.77 -18.20 16.69
C ALA A 167 12.57 -17.76 17.91
N ASN A 168 13.91 -17.93 17.85
CA ASN A 168 14.86 -17.37 18.80
C ASN A 168 15.57 -16.13 18.23
N CYS A 169 15.54 -15.95 16.91
CA CYS A 169 16.00 -14.75 16.25
C CYS A 169 14.97 -14.30 15.19
N LEU A 170 14.62 -13.03 15.22
CA LEU A 170 13.82 -12.39 14.17
C LEU A 170 14.71 -11.45 13.38
N PHE A 171 14.73 -11.59 12.06
CA PHE A 171 15.46 -10.72 11.16
C PHE A 171 14.50 -9.97 10.25
N PHE A 172 14.24 -8.69 10.56
CA PHE A 172 13.44 -7.81 9.71
C PHE A 172 14.31 -7.14 8.66
N VAL A 173 13.90 -7.23 7.39
CA VAL A 173 14.63 -6.62 6.29
C VAL A 173 13.69 -5.80 5.41
N GLY A 174 13.92 -4.50 5.33
CA GLY A 174 13.14 -3.60 4.49
C GLY A 174 11.63 -3.70 4.74
N SER A 175 11.25 -3.86 6.01
CA SER A 175 9.88 -4.10 6.43
C SER A 175 9.51 -3.30 7.68
N ASN A 176 8.73 -2.22 7.50
CA ASN A 176 8.05 -1.60 8.64
C ASN A 176 6.76 -2.37 8.97
N ALA A 177 6.90 -3.55 9.57
CA ALA A 177 5.79 -4.44 9.90
C ALA A 177 4.79 -3.80 10.86
N ALA A 178 5.23 -2.92 11.75
CA ALA A 178 4.37 -2.16 12.67
C ALA A 178 3.29 -1.34 11.91
N TRP A 179 3.62 -0.83 10.71
CA TRP A 179 2.69 -0.05 9.88
C TRP A 179 2.05 -0.87 8.75
N ALA A 180 2.83 -1.75 8.12
CA ALA A 180 2.39 -2.51 6.95
C ALA A 180 1.53 -3.73 7.32
N HIS A 181 1.87 -4.43 8.42
CA HIS A 181 1.22 -5.65 8.90
C HIS A 181 0.93 -5.59 10.42
N PRO A 182 0.20 -4.56 10.90
CA PRO A 182 0.15 -4.22 12.33
C PRO A 182 -0.44 -5.31 13.22
N VAL A 183 -1.36 -6.14 12.70
CA VAL A 183 -1.92 -7.25 13.48
C VAL A 183 -0.90 -8.37 13.65
N LEU A 184 -0.14 -8.71 12.61
CA LEU A 184 0.97 -9.67 12.73
C LEU A 184 2.08 -9.10 13.65
N PHE A 185 2.37 -7.82 13.56
CA PHE A 185 3.36 -7.18 14.42
C PHE A 185 2.99 -7.27 15.90
N ARG A 186 1.71 -7.13 16.26
CA ARG A 186 1.24 -7.36 17.65
C ARG A 186 1.48 -8.80 18.12
N ARG A 187 1.30 -9.80 17.25
CA ARG A 187 1.65 -11.20 17.58
C ARG A 187 3.15 -11.36 17.82
N ILE A 188 3.97 -10.66 17.04
CA ILE A 188 5.43 -10.63 17.21
C ILE A 188 5.81 -9.99 18.55
N GLU A 189 5.19 -8.87 18.91
CA GLU A 189 5.41 -8.24 20.22
C GLU A 189 5.03 -9.17 21.39
N GLU A 190 3.92 -9.90 21.25
CA GLU A 190 3.48 -10.90 22.25
C GLU A 190 4.46 -12.09 22.33
N ALA A 191 4.93 -12.60 21.20
CA ALA A 191 5.94 -13.67 21.16
C ALA A 191 7.27 -13.21 21.80
N ARG A 192 7.71 -11.98 21.50
CA ARG A 192 8.90 -11.38 22.13
C ARG A 192 8.72 -11.23 23.65
N ALA A 193 7.56 -10.81 24.12
CA ALA A 193 7.27 -10.68 25.55
C ALA A 193 7.27 -12.06 26.24
N ALA A 194 6.80 -13.11 25.57
CA ALA A 194 6.84 -14.48 26.07
C ALA A 194 8.25 -15.10 26.06
N ASN A 195 9.13 -14.64 25.15
CA ASN A 195 10.53 -15.06 25.04
C ASN A 195 11.47 -13.84 25.05
N PRO A 196 11.80 -13.26 26.21
CA PRO A 196 12.68 -12.08 26.31
C PRO A 196 14.11 -12.32 25.80
N ALA A 197 14.56 -13.58 25.69
CA ALA A 197 15.87 -13.95 25.16
C ALA A 197 15.94 -13.89 23.63
N MET A 198 14.79 -13.87 22.94
CA MET A 198 14.69 -13.76 21.48
C MET A 198 15.49 -12.54 20.99
N LYS A 199 16.35 -12.72 20.00
CA LYS A 199 17.09 -11.64 19.36
C LYS A 199 16.28 -11.01 18.25
N VAL A 200 16.37 -9.70 18.09
CA VAL A 200 15.71 -8.96 17.01
C VAL A 200 16.74 -8.11 16.28
N ILE A 201 16.92 -8.41 14.99
CA ILE A 201 17.76 -7.67 14.07
C ILE A 201 16.86 -6.94 13.08
N VAL A 202 17.09 -5.65 12.83
CA VAL A 202 16.36 -4.87 11.84
C VAL A 202 17.35 -4.20 10.88
N ALA A 203 17.22 -4.49 9.59
CA ALA A 203 17.99 -3.87 8.52
C ALA A 203 17.05 -2.98 7.67
N ASP A 204 17.19 -1.67 7.80
CA ASP A 204 16.37 -0.66 7.10
C ASP A 204 17.14 0.66 7.03
N PRO A 205 17.08 1.43 5.93
CA PRO A 205 17.71 2.75 5.86
C PRO A 205 17.16 3.75 6.88
N ARG A 206 15.94 3.56 7.35
CA ARG A 206 15.24 4.42 8.31
C ARG A 206 14.97 3.67 9.61
N ARG A 207 15.13 4.33 10.75
CA ARG A 207 14.72 3.79 12.05
C ARG A 207 13.20 3.87 12.19
N THR A 208 12.51 2.85 11.72
CA THR A 208 11.03 2.77 11.73
C THR A 208 10.50 2.29 13.07
N ASP A 209 9.17 2.38 13.30
CA ASP A 209 8.52 1.83 14.50
C ASP A 209 8.85 0.34 14.74
N THR A 210 9.11 -0.43 13.68
CA THR A 210 9.58 -1.82 13.80
C THR A 210 11.00 -1.89 14.37
N ALA A 211 11.85 -0.93 14.06
CA ALA A 211 13.23 -0.87 14.55
C ALA A 211 13.32 -0.51 16.04
N GLU A 212 12.26 0.03 16.64
CA GLU A 212 12.23 0.35 18.08
C GLU A 212 12.30 -0.90 18.97
N MET A 213 11.93 -2.07 18.45
CA MET A 213 12.11 -3.33 19.18
C MET A 213 13.44 -4.04 18.89
N ALA A 214 14.31 -3.47 18.05
CA ALA A 214 15.57 -4.11 17.65
C ALA A 214 16.62 -4.15 18.77
N ASP A 215 17.22 -5.31 18.98
CA ASP A 215 18.45 -5.43 19.75
C ASP A 215 19.67 -4.99 18.91
N LEU A 216 19.57 -5.13 17.58
CA LEU A 216 20.56 -4.67 16.61
C LEU A 216 19.88 -4.00 15.43
N PHE A 217 20.13 -2.72 15.23
CA PHE A 217 19.65 -1.95 14.09
C PHE A 217 20.78 -1.70 13.09
N LEU A 218 20.55 -2.04 11.83
CA LEU A 218 21.50 -1.91 10.72
C LEU A 218 20.98 -0.84 9.72
N PRO A 219 21.38 0.45 9.88
CA PRO A 219 20.94 1.54 8.99
C PRO A 219 21.69 1.52 7.65
N LEU A 220 21.48 0.49 6.84
CA LEU A 220 22.21 0.28 5.59
C LEU A 220 21.88 1.33 4.51
N GLN A 221 22.82 1.57 3.61
CA GLN A 221 22.59 2.40 2.43
C GLN A 221 21.58 1.70 1.49
N PRO A 222 20.62 2.45 0.88
CA PRO A 222 19.65 1.87 -0.05
C PRO A 222 20.31 1.08 -1.18
N GLY A 223 19.82 -0.13 -1.45
CA GLY A 223 20.30 -1.00 -2.51
C GLY A 223 21.50 -1.89 -2.15
N THR A 224 21.94 -1.89 -0.89
CA THR A 224 23.12 -2.66 -0.47
C THR A 224 22.83 -3.97 0.25
N ASP A 225 21.57 -4.37 0.35
CA ASP A 225 21.11 -5.56 1.08
C ASP A 225 21.80 -6.85 0.64
N THR A 226 21.98 -7.05 -0.68
CA THR A 226 22.70 -8.23 -1.21
C THR A 226 24.11 -8.30 -0.66
N MET A 227 24.81 -7.16 -0.61
CA MET A 227 26.16 -7.10 -0.05
C MET A 227 26.19 -7.39 1.45
N LEU A 228 25.21 -6.90 2.21
CA LEU A 228 25.05 -7.23 3.63
C LEU A 228 24.93 -8.75 3.83
N PHE A 229 24.06 -9.42 3.05
CA PHE A 229 23.85 -10.86 3.17
C PHE A 229 25.08 -11.65 2.75
N HIS A 230 25.79 -11.21 1.71
CA HIS A 230 27.07 -11.81 1.31
C HIS A 230 28.12 -11.69 2.40
N GLY A 231 28.23 -10.52 3.07
CA GLY A 231 29.15 -10.30 4.19
C GLY A 231 28.79 -11.13 5.42
N MET A 232 27.49 -11.28 5.71
CA MET A 232 27.02 -12.18 6.76
C MET A 232 27.38 -13.65 6.43
N LEU A 233 27.14 -14.10 5.20
CA LEU A 233 27.49 -15.45 4.77
C LEU A 233 29.00 -15.69 4.76
N HIS A 234 29.80 -14.73 4.32
CA HIS A 234 31.26 -14.78 4.43
C HIS A 234 31.68 -15.04 5.88
N THR A 235 31.13 -14.27 6.82
CA THR A 235 31.43 -14.45 8.26
C THR A 235 31.04 -15.84 8.75
N MET A 236 29.83 -16.30 8.41
CA MET A 236 29.35 -17.65 8.80
C MET A 236 30.25 -18.75 8.26
N LEU A 237 30.74 -18.61 7.04
CA LEU A 237 31.67 -19.58 6.42
C LEU A 237 33.03 -19.62 7.13
N TRP A 238 33.60 -18.46 7.48
CA TRP A 238 34.90 -18.35 8.11
C TRP A 238 34.90 -18.82 9.57
N GLU A 239 33.81 -18.54 10.27
CA GLU A 239 33.62 -18.97 11.67
C GLU A 239 33.05 -20.40 11.80
N GLY A 240 32.71 -21.06 10.68
CA GLY A 240 32.12 -22.41 10.69
C GLY A 240 30.70 -22.48 11.18
N TRP A 241 29.93 -21.39 11.11
CA TRP A 241 28.53 -21.30 11.56
C TRP A 241 27.54 -21.70 10.47
N ILE A 242 27.84 -22.79 9.74
CA ILE A 242 27.01 -23.34 8.66
C ILE A 242 26.62 -24.79 8.99
N ASP A 243 25.53 -25.26 8.40
CA ASP A 243 25.08 -26.65 8.46
C ASP A 243 25.58 -27.41 7.23
N ALA A 244 26.80 -27.97 7.31
CA ALA A 244 27.45 -28.66 6.21
C ALA A 244 26.66 -29.90 5.75
N ASP A 245 26.07 -30.64 6.69
CA ASP A 245 25.25 -31.83 6.41
C ASP A 245 23.98 -31.47 5.64
N TYR A 246 23.32 -30.38 6.01
CA TYR A 246 22.14 -29.89 5.30
C TYR A 246 22.51 -29.44 3.88
N ILE A 247 23.62 -28.70 3.75
CA ILE A 247 24.12 -28.22 2.47
C ILE A 247 24.37 -29.40 1.52
N GLU A 248 25.05 -30.43 1.98
CA GLU A 248 25.38 -31.61 1.17
C GLU A 248 24.15 -32.41 0.75
N ARG A 249 23.22 -32.63 1.67
CA ARG A 249 22.05 -33.50 1.43
C ARG A 249 20.91 -32.81 0.65
N HIS A 250 20.68 -31.53 0.90
CA HIS A 250 19.43 -30.85 0.48
C HIS A 250 19.66 -29.70 -0.52
N THR A 251 20.90 -29.41 -0.89
CA THR A 251 21.19 -28.24 -1.73
C THR A 251 22.14 -28.54 -2.89
N THR A 252 22.20 -27.63 -3.87
CA THR A 252 23.14 -27.58 -4.98
C THR A 252 23.65 -26.13 -5.19
N GLY A 253 24.79 -25.94 -5.91
CA GLY A 253 25.33 -24.61 -6.27
C GLY A 253 26.12 -23.92 -5.16
N PHE A 254 26.51 -24.61 -4.08
CA PHE A 254 27.22 -23.98 -2.95
C PHE A 254 28.65 -23.54 -3.30
N ALA A 255 29.33 -24.24 -4.20
CA ALA A 255 30.71 -23.94 -4.56
C ALA A 255 30.85 -22.57 -5.27
N GLU A 256 29.92 -22.25 -6.19
CA GLU A 256 29.88 -20.98 -6.88
C GLU A 256 29.59 -19.84 -5.90
N LEU A 257 28.62 -20.03 -5.00
CA LEU A 257 28.28 -19.04 -3.98
C LEU A 257 29.45 -18.79 -3.01
N LYS A 258 30.11 -19.86 -2.56
CA LYS A 258 31.30 -19.76 -1.68
C LYS A 258 32.41 -18.96 -2.34
N THR A 259 32.62 -19.14 -3.65
CA THR A 259 33.59 -18.37 -4.43
C THR A 259 33.18 -16.89 -4.50
N LEU A 260 31.92 -16.61 -4.79
CA LEU A 260 31.40 -15.25 -4.88
C LEU A 260 31.56 -14.47 -3.56
N VAL A 261 31.17 -15.06 -2.43
CA VAL A 261 31.18 -14.34 -1.14
C VAL A 261 32.58 -14.21 -0.52
N ARG A 262 33.60 -14.80 -1.12
CA ARG A 262 34.97 -14.73 -0.61
C ARG A 262 35.46 -13.30 -0.45
N GLU A 263 35.12 -12.41 -1.38
CA GLU A 263 35.52 -11.01 -1.36
C GLU A 263 34.60 -10.12 -0.49
N ALA A 264 33.47 -10.65 -0.01
CA ALA A 264 32.53 -9.93 0.82
C ALA A 264 32.94 -9.94 2.31
N THR A 265 34.20 -9.57 2.59
CA THR A 265 34.70 -9.47 3.97
C THR A 265 33.88 -8.47 4.79
N PRO A 266 33.80 -8.58 6.12
CA PRO A 266 33.10 -7.60 6.94
C PRO A 266 33.53 -6.15 6.72
N GLU A 267 34.83 -5.92 6.46
CA GLU A 267 35.39 -4.59 6.13
C GLU A 267 34.87 -4.06 4.80
N HIS A 268 34.92 -4.88 3.75
CA HIS A 268 34.45 -4.49 2.42
C HIS A 268 32.93 -4.28 2.43
N THR A 269 32.20 -5.16 3.10
CA THR A 269 30.75 -5.04 3.29
C THR A 269 30.38 -3.76 4.07
N ALA A 270 31.10 -3.47 5.15
CA ALA A 270 30.90 -2.27 5.94
C ALA A 270 31.05 -0.98 5.10
N GLN A 271 32.06 -0.94 4.24
CA GLN A 271 32.32 0.20 3.36
C GLN A 271 31.16 0.43 2.36
N ILE A 272 30.65 -0.64 1.74
CA ILE A 272 29.56 -0.54 0.77
C ILE A 272 28.23 -0.22 1.44
N CYS A 273 27.92 -0.90 2.54
CA CYS A 273 26.63 -0.78 3.23
C CYS A 273 26.54 0.48 4.11
N GLY A 274 27.66 1.12 4.44
CA GLY A 274 27.71 2.22 5.40
C GLY A 274 27.46 1.77 6.83
N LEU A 275 27.83 0.53 7.17
CA LEU A 275 27.64 -0.11 8.47
C LEU A 275 28.97 -0.28 9.22
N ARG A 276 28.90 -0.58 10.51
CA ARG A 276 30.05 -1.03 11.27
C ARG A 276 30.29 -2.51 11.01
N LYS A 277 31.54 -2.93 10.82
CA LYS A 277 31.87 -4.34 10.58
C LYS A 277 31.52 -5.24 11.77
N GLU A 278 31.57 -4.71 13.00
CA GLU A 278 31.18 -5.41 14.23
C GLU A 278 29.70 -5.76 14.20
N ASP A 279 28.85 -4.86 13.73
CA ASP A 279 27.40 -5.06 13.64
C ASP A 279 27.05 -6.12 12.57
N ILE A 280 27.82 -6.18 11.48
CA ILE A 280 27.67 -7.23 10.44
C ILE A 280 28.04 -8.61 11.02
N ARG A 281 29.14 -8.72 11.76
CA ARG A 281 29.55 -9.94 12.44
C ARG A 281 28.53 -10.37 13.50
N GLN A 282 28.03 -9.43 14.28
CA GLN A 282 27.00 -9.70 15.30
C GLN A 282 25.69 -10.19 14.68
N ALA A 283 25.26 -9.58 13.54
CA ALA A 283 24.10 -10.03 12.82
C ALA A 283 24.28 -11.46 12.29
N ALA A 284 25.42 -11.77 11.69
CA ALA A 284 25.77 -13.10 11.22
C ALA A 284 25.75 -14.13 12.36
N GLN A 285 26.35 -13.78 13.52
CA GLN A 285 26.39 -14.65 14.70
C GLN A 285 24.98 -14.93 15.23
N TRP A 286 24.17 -13.90 15.45
CA TRP A 286 22.81 -14.11 15.97
C TRP A 286 21.94 -14.87 14.99
N PHE A 287 22.04 -14.58 13.69
CA PHE A 287 21.31 -15.30 12.66
C PHE A 287 21.60 -16.80 12.69
N ALA A 288 22.87 -17.19 12.79
CA ALA A 288 23.31 -18.58 12.71
C ALA A 288 23.27 -19.35 14.04
N GLN A 289 23.46 -18.65 15.18
CA GLN A 289 23.76 -19.28 16.46
C GLN A 289 22.68 -19.12 17.54
N SER A 290 21.64 -18.30 17.32
CA SER A 290 20.57 -18.12 18.30
C SER A 290 19.56 -19.28 18.35
N GLY A 291 19.61 -20.21 17.41
CA GLY A 291 18.62 -21.26 17.19
C GLY A 291 17.72 -20.93 15.98
N PRO A 292 16.43 -21.26 16.01
CA PRO A 292 15.53 -20.97 14.88
C PRO A 292 15.48 -19.49 14.56
N THR A 293 15.79 -19.13 13.30
CA THR A 293 15.79 -17.76 12.80
C THR A 293 14.73 -17.59 11.73
N LEU A 294 13.81 -16.64 11.95
CA LEU A 294 12.75 -16.25 11.01
C LEU A 294 13.08 -14.89 10.40
N SER A 295 13.24 -14.84 9.08
CA SER A 295 13.40 -13.56 8.37
C SER A 295 12.06 -13.04 7.87
N LEU A 296 11.69 -11.82 8.28
CA LEU A 296 10.45 -11.14 7.91
C LEU A 296 10.77 -9.95 7.00
N TYR A 297 10.41 -10.01 5.73
CA TYR A 297 10.79 -8.99 4.76
C TYR A 297 9.63 -8.57 3.84
N CYS A 298 9.77 -7.38 3.25
CA CYS A 298 8.70 -6.78 2.45
C CYS A 298 9.29 -5.90 1.33
N GLN A 299 8.64 -4.78 1.02
CA GLN A 299 8.93 -3.94 -0.14
C GLN A 299 10.32 -3.29 -0.14
N GLY A 300 10.94 -3.05 1.01
CA GLY A 300 12.33 -2.53 1.06
C GLY A 300 13.33 -3.47 0.38
N LEU A 301 13.10 -4.78 0.51
CA LEU A 301 13.88 -5.80 -0.19
C LEU A 301 13.40 -5.95 -1.64
N ASN A 302 12.08 -6.01 -1.85
CA ASN A 302 11.46 -6.41 -3.12
C ASN A 302 11.51 -5.32 -4.20
N GLN A 303 11.18 -4.06 -3.85
CA GLN A 303 11.04 -2.94 -4.79
C GLN A 303 12.40 -2.33 -5.14
N SER A 304 13.22 -3.09 -5.83
CA SER A 304 14.60 -2.72 -6.19
C SER A 304 14.98 -3.33 -7.54
N VAL A 305 15.81 -2.64 -8.29
CA VAL A 305 16.43 -3.19 -9.53
C VAL A 305 17.24 -4.46 -9.27
N ASN A 306 17.64 -4.69 -8.02
CA ASN A 306 18.34 -5.88 -7.55
C ASN A 306 17.44 -6.79 -6.69
N GLY A 307 16.12 -6.63 -6.75
CA GLY A 307 15.19 -7.29 -5.84
C GLY A 307 15.31 -8.81 -5.82
N THR A 308 15.48 -9.46 -6.96
CA THR A 308 15.69 -10.93 -7.02
C THR A 308 16.99 -11.34 -6.37
N ALA A 309 18.09 -10.63 -6.61
CA ALA A 309 19.39 -10.93 -5.98
C ALA A 309 19.33 -10.76 -4.46
N LYS A 310 18.66 -9.73 -3.96
CA LYS A 310 18.43 -9.51 -2.51
C LYS A 310 17.66 -10.67 -1.88
N ASN A 311 16.57 -11.11 -2.51
CA ASN A 311 15.77 -12.22 -2.03
C ASN A 311 16.55 -13.53 -2.03
N ALA A 312 17.23 -13.85 -3.13
CA ALA A 312 18.05 -15.06 -3.24
C ALA A 312 19.19 -15.07 -2.21
N ALA A 313 19.87 -13.94 -2.01
CA ALA A 313 20.96 -13.84 -1.02
C ALA A 313 20.45 -14.02 0.43
N LEU A 314 19.25 -13.53 0.77
CA LEU A 314 18.62 -13.78 2.07
C LEU A 314 18.26 -15.27 2.22
N ILE A 315 17.69 -15.90 1.19
CA ILE A 315 17.35 -17.33 1.22
C ILE A 315 18.63 -18.18 1.34
N ASN A 316 19.73 -17.77 0.70
CA ASN A 316 21.02 -18.45 0.83
C ASN A 316 21.49 -18.52 2.30
N LEU A 317 21.26 -17.50 3.13
CA LEU A 317 21.58 -17.55 4.56
C LEU A 317 20.81 -18.65 5.28
N HIS A 318 19.53 -18.80 4.99
CA HIS A 318 18.69 -19.86 5.57
C HIS A 318 19.09 -21.26 5.10
N LEU A 319 19.42 -21.39 3.81
CA LEU A 319 19.93 -22.66 3.26
C LEU A 319 21.29 -23.05 3.88
N ALA A 320 22.21 -22.08 4.00
CA ALA A 320 23.54 -22.34 4.56
C ALA A 320 23.50 -22.74 6.05
N THR A 321 22.50 -22.32 6.78
CA THR A 321 22.33 -22.63 8.22
C THR A 321 21.28 -23.70 8.48
N GLY A 322 20.76 -24.39 7.46
CA GLY A 322 19.75 -25.44 7.57
C GLY A 322 18.43 -24.96 8.18
N GLN A 323 18.05 -23.72 7.97
CA GLN A 323 16.91 -23.06 8.60
C GLN A 323 15.71 -22.91 7.65
N ILE A 324 15.27 -24.01 7.08
CA ILE A 324 14.05 -24.12 6.26
C ILE A 324 13.29 -25.38 6.67
N GLY A 325 11.96 -25.32 6.69
CA GLY A 325 11.10 -26.44 7.05
C GLY A 325 11.09 -26.79 8.54
N LYS A 326 11.56 -25.88 9.39
CA LYS A 326 11.61 -26.05 10.85
C LYS A 326 10.72 -25.02 11.54
N PRO A 327 10.07 -25.35 12.68
CA PRO A 327 9.36 -24.35 13.47
C PRO A 327 10.25 -23.16 13.85
N GLY A 328 9.76 -21.96 13.63
CA GLY A 328 10.46 -20.72 13.96
C GLY A 328 11.56 -20.30 12.99
N ALA A 329 11.72 -21.00 11.84
CA ALA A 329 12.82 -20.76 10.92
C ALA A 329 12.35 -20.61 9.47
N GLY A 330 13.03 -19.76 8.71
CA GLY A 330 12.87 -19.63 7.27
C GLY A 330 12.71 -18.19 6.77
N PRO A 331 12.82 -18.01 5.46
CA PRO A 331 12.54 -16.74 4.81
C PRO A 331 11.02 -16.54 4.65
N PHE A 332 10.47 -15.48 5.19
CA PHE A 332 9.04 -15.18 5.17
C PHE A 332 8.75 -13.82 4.54
N SER A 333 8.42 -13.81 3.26
CA SER A 333 7.98 -12.63 2.55
C SER A 333 6.56 -12.24 2.93
N LEU A 334 6.38 -11.04 3.48
CA LEU A 334 5.09 -10.52 3.92
C LEU A 334 4.38 -9.82 2.77
N THR A 335 3.34 -10.46 2.23
CA THR A 335 2.54 -9.93 1.13
C THR A 335 1.82 -8.64 1.54
N GLY A 336 1.90 -7.62 0.69
CA GLY A 336 1.26 -6.34 0.94
C GLY A 336 -0.25 -6.39 0.72
N GLN A 337 -0.71 -6.85 -0.43
CA GLN A 337 -2.13 -6.87 -0.81
C GLN A 337 -2.84 -8.12 -0.30
N PRO A 338 -4.18 -8.08 -0.11
CA PRO A 338 -4.94 -9.13 0.55
C PRO A 338 -4.98 -10.45 -0.22
N ASN A 339 -4.86 -10.42 -1.56
CA ASN A 339 -4.91 -11.59 -2.42
C ASN A 339 -3.85 -11.61 -3.53
N ALA A 340 -2.70 -10.98 -3.32
CA ALA A 340 -1.60 -11.09 -4.27
C ALA A 340 -1.08 -12.54 -4.40
N MET A 341 -1.22 -13.35 -3.36
CA MET A 341 -0.91 -14.78 -3.40
C MET A 341 -1.88 -15.52 -4.34
N GLY A 342 -3.19 -15.40 -4.15
CA GLY A 342 -4.20 -16.06 -4.99
C GLY A 342 -4.10 -15.67 -6.46
N GLY A 343 -3.79 -14.38 -6.75
CA GLY A 343 -3.54 -13.95 -8.14
C GLY A 343 -2.34 -14.65 -8.79
N ARG A 344 -1.30 -14.99 -8.01
CA ARG A 344 -0.15 -15.77 -8.51
C ARG A 344 -0.48 -17.25 -8.64
N GLU A 345 -1.26 -17.81 -7.72
CA GLU A 345 -1.74 -19.18 -7.77
C GLU A 345 -2.50 -19.49 -9.07
N VAL A 346 -3.32 -18.55 -9.53
CA VAL A 346 -4.04 -18.69 -10.82
C VAL A 346 -3.21 -18.31 -12.04
N GLY A 347 -1.97 -17.81 -11.85
CA GLY A 347 -1.10 -17.41 -12.96
C GLY A 347 -1.43 -16.07 -13.59
N GLY A 348 -2.06 -15.14 -12.83
CA GLY A 348 -2.57 -13.85 -13.29
C GLY A 348 -1.51 -12.77 -13.52
N LEU A 349 -0.31 -13.13 -14.00
CA LEU A 349 0.77 -12.21 -14.39
C LEU A 349 1.32 -12.56 -15.77
N ALA A 350 1.98 -11.61 -16.41
CA ALA A 350 2.47 -11.68 -17.78
C ALA A 350 3.41 -12.86 -18.07
N ASN A 351 4.06 -13.41 -17.06
CA ASN A 351 5.04 -14.49 -17.18
C ASN A 351 4.69 -15.76 -16.37
N LEU A 352 3.45 -15.86 -15.87
CA LEU A 352 2.99 -17.00 -15.07
C LEU A 352 1.89 -17.79 -15.80
N LEU A 353 1.72 -19.05 -15.39
CA LEU A 353 0.58 -19.90 -15.73
C LEU A 353 -0.11 -20.42 -14.47
N SER A 354 -1.34 -20.89 -14.61
CA SER A 354 -2.16 -21.44 -13.53
C SER A 354 -1.42 -22.53 -12.76
N ALA A 355 -1.54 -22.49 -11.44
CA ALA A 355 -1.02 -23.48 -10.49
C ALA A 355 0.50 -23.70 -10.62
N HIS A 356 1.26 -22.61 -10.59
CA HIS A 356 2.73 -22.58 -10.64
C HIS A 356 3.35 -23.28 -11.86
N ARG A 357 2.59 -23.48 -12.93
CA ARG A 357 3.14 -23.99 -14.18
C ARG A 357 4.07 -22.97 -14.81
N ASP A 358 5.11 -23.49 -15.49
CA ASP A 358 6.07 -22.65 -16.17
C ASP A 358 5.59 -22.34 -17.60
N LEU A 359 5.52 -21.07 -17.93
CA LEU A 359 5.12 -20.59 -19.25
C LEU A 359 6.09 -21.08 -20.36
N SER A 360 7.37 -21.25 -20.06
CA SER A 360 8.37 -21.72 -21.02
C SER A 360 8.23 -23.23 -21.33
N ASN A 361 7.57 -24.00 -20.44
CA ASN A 361 7.40 -25.43 -20.60
C ASN A 361 6.21 -25.78 -21.53
N PRO A 362 6.45 -26.41 -22.71
CA PRO A 362 5.38 -26.76 -23.65
C PRO A 362 4.33 -27.72 -23.08
N ALA A 363 4.73 -28.66 -22.21
CA ALA A 363 3.79 -29.60 -21.58
C ALA A 363 2.84 -28.86 -20.62
N HIS A 364 3.38 -27.94 -19.84
CA HIS A 364 2.55 -27.10 -18.93
C HIS A 364 1.55 -26.23 -19.71
N ARG A 365 1.95 -25.67 -20.85
CA ARG A 365 1.01 -24.92 -21.71
C ARG A 365 -0.07 -25.82 -22.29
N ALA A 366 0.29 -27.02 -22.73
CA ALA A 366 -0.68 -28.00 -23.25
C ALA A 366 -1.69 -28.43 -22.19
N GLU A 367 -1.24 -28.67 -20.94
CA GLU A 367 -2.14 -28.97 -19.81
C GLU A 367 -3.15 -27.83 -19.58
N VAL A 368 -2.71 -26.56 -19.58
CA VAL A 368 -3.59 -25.42 -19.38
C VAL A 368 -4.53 -25.23 -20.57
N ALA A 369 -4.06 -25.43 -21.80
CA ALA A 369 -4.90 -25.34 -22.99
C ALA A 369 -6.01 -26.40 -22.95
N ALA A 370 -5.69 -27.65 -22.58
CA ALA A 370 -6.65 -28.73 -22.41
C ALA A 370 -7.67 -28.42 -21.31
N LEU A 371 -7.23 -27.91 -20.16
CA LEU A 371 -8.10 -27.53 -19.05
C LEU A 371 -9.10 -26.43 -19.47
N TRP A 372 -8.66 -25.44 -20.22
CA TRP A 372 -9.49 -24.31 -20.65
C TRP A 372 -10.30 -24.59 -21.92
N GLY A 373 -10.07 -25.72 -22.61
CA GLY A 373 -10.73 -26.05 -23.86
C GLY A 373 -10.31 -25.16 -25.04
N VAL A 374 -9.06 -24.71 -25.05
CA VAL A 374 -8.47 -23.90 -26.12
C VAL A 374 -7.39 -24.69 -26.86
N GLU A 375 -7.07 -24.29 -28.09
CA GLU A 375 -6.07 -24.96 -28.90
C GLU A 375 -4.66 -24.79 -28.32
N SER A 376 -4.34 -23.59 -27.85
CA SER A 376 -3.03 -23.26 -27.28
C SER A 376 -3.12 -22.04 -26.34
N VAL A 377 -2.08 -21.86 -25.53
CA VAL A 377 -1.80 -20.61 -24.81
C VAL A 377 -0.47 -20.02 -25.28
N PRO A 378 -0.30 -18.69 -25.32
CA PRO A 378 0.90 -18.06 -25.82
C PRO A 378 2.17 -18.49 -25.03
N ALA A 379 3.28 -18.73 -25.77
CA ALA A 379 4.52 -19.25 -25.19
C ALA A 379 5.45 -18.15 -24.64
N GLN A 380 5.38 -16.95 -25.23
CA GLN A 380 6.24 -15.85 -24.84
C GLN A 380 5.62 -15.05 -23.68
N PRO A 381 6.42 -14.59 -22.70
CA PRO A 381 5.94 -13.69 -21.69
C PRO A 381 5.34 -12.42 -22.31
N GLY A 382 4.24 -11.94 -21.74
CA GLY A 382 3.65 -10.67 -22.10
C GLY A 382 4.40 -9.47 -21.51
N LYS A 383 3.94 -8.29 -21.84
CA LYS A 383 4.41 -7.03 -21.27
C LYS A 383 4.04 -6.96 -19.79
N THR A 384 5.04 -6.75 -18.93
CA THR A 384 4.79 -6.52 -17.49
C THR A 384 4.30 -5.10 -17.25
N ALA A 385 3.85 -4.78 -16.03
CA ALA A 385 3.22 -3.49 -15.71
C ALA A 385 3.93 -2.27 -16.30
N ILE A 386 5.24 -2.14 -16.08
CA ILE A 386 6.01 -0.98 -16.61
C ILE A 386 6.11 -1.05 -18.15
N GLU A 387 6.40 -2.23 -18.68
CA GLU A 387 6.53 -2.45 -20.12
C GLU A 387 5.19 -2.25 -20.85
N MET A 388 4.05 -2.64 -20.23
CA MET A 388 2.70 -2.48 -20.76
C MET A 388 2.33 -1.00 -20.93
N PHE A 389 2.57 -0.18 -19.92
CA PHE A 389 2.28 1.26 -20.00
C PHE A 389 3.29 2.00 -20.90
N GLN A 390 4.53 1.55 -20.98
CA GLN A 390 5.47 2.07 -21.98
C GLN A 390 5.01 1.73 -23.40
N ALA A 391 4.64 0.48 -23.67
CA ALA A 391 4.12 0.05 -24.97
C ALA A 391 2.84 0.78 -25.38
N ALA A 392 1.94 1.06 -24.42
CA ALA A 392 0.76 1.88 -24.68
C ALA A 392 1.13 3.35 -24.98
N ALA A 393 2.11 3.92 -24.25
CA ALA A 393 2.64 5.25 -24.51
C ALA A 393 3.33 5.34 -25.89
N ASP A 394 3.91 4.26 -26.38
CA ASP A 394 4.55 4.17 -27.70
C ASP A 394 3.56 3.79 -28.82
N GLY A 395 2.31 3.41 -28.44
CA GLY A 395 1.23 3.12 -29.36
C GLY A 395 1.23 1.68 -29.90
N GLU A 396 1.95 0.75 -29.25
CA GLU A 396 1.90 -0.68 -29.54
C GLU A 396 0.61 -1.30 -28.97
N ILE A 397 0.31 -1.01 -27.69
CA ILE A 397 -0.96 -1.40 -27.07
C ILE A 397 -2.01 -0.32 -27.34
N LYS A 398 -3.10 -0.72 -27.93
CA LYS A 398 -4.21 0.13 -28.39
C LYS A 398 -5.38 0.16 -27.42
N ALA A 399 -5.66 -0.95 -26.75
CA ALA A 399 -6.70 -1.02 -25.73
C ALA A 399 -6.15 -1.47 -24.39
N LEU A 400 -6.59 -0.79 -23.33
CA LEU A 400 -6.27 -1.13 -21.95
C LEU A 400 -7.56 -1.40 -21.16
N TRP A 401 -7.57 -2.52 -20.44
CA TRP A 401 -8.58 -2.80 -19.41
C TRP A 401 -7.91 -2.74 -18.03
N ILE A 402 -8.35 -1.82 -17.21
CA ILE A 402 -7.81 -1.59 -15.86
C ILE A 402 -8.87 -1.96 -14.83
N ALA A 403 -8.56 -2.93 -13.95
CA ALA A 403 -9.52 -3.42 -12.96
C ALA A 403 -9.01 -3.26 -11.52
N CYS A 404 -9.80 -2.59 -10.68
CA CYS A 404 -9.60 -2.47 -9.23
C CYS A 404 -8.22 -1.89 -8.84
N THR A 405 -7.64 -1.02 -9.69
CA THR A 405 -6.32 -0.39 -9.44
C THR A 405 -6.23 0.99 -10.07
N ASN A 406 -5.28 1.83 -9.58
CA ASN A 406 -5.14 3.23 -9.96
C ASN A 406 -3.74 3.53 -10.52
N PRO A 407 -3.39 3.10 -11.76
CA PRO A 407 -2.06 3.32 -12.35
C PRO A 407 -1.70 4.80 -12.51
N ALA A 408 -2.67 5.69 -12.74
CA ALA A 408 -2.43 7.13 -12.80
C ALA A 408 -1.94 7.75 -11.47
N GLN A 409 -1.85 6.94 -10.41
CA GLN A 409 -1.25 7.31 -9.11
C GLN A 409 -0.12 6.35 -8.73
N SER A 410 -0.28 5.03 -8.94
CA SER A 410 0.56 4.00 -8.31
C SER A 410 1.80 3.61 -9.12
N LEU A 411 1.82 3.79 -10.43
CA LEU A 411 2.97 3.47 -11.27
C LEU A 411 4.06 4.58 -11.19
N PRO A 412 5.35 4.23 -11.35
CA PRO A 412 6.41 5.22 -11.43
C PRO A 412 6.36 5.99 -12.75
N ASN A 413 7.08 7.11 -12.82
CA ASN A 413 7.17 7.93 -14.03
C ASN A 413 5.78 8.29 -14.60
N GLN A 414 5.02 9.07 -13.84
CA GLN A 414 3.63 9.40 -14.15
C GLN A 414 3.41 10.09 -15.50
N SER A 415 4.42 10.76 -16.06
CA SER A 415 4.33 11.33 -17.41
C SER A 415 4.15 10.26 -18.49
N THR A 416 4.87 9.15 -18.40
CA THR A 416 4.68 8.00 -19.31
C THR A 416 3.31 7.35 -19.11
N VAL A 417 2.87 7.18 -17.87
CA VAL A 417 1.56 6.56 -17.57
C VAL A 417 0.40 7.39 -18.13
N ARG A 418 0.44 8.71 -17.94
CA ARG A 418 -0.58 9.62 -18.50
C ARG A 418 -0.59 9.59 -20.02
N ARG A 419 0.59 9.68 -20.64
CA ARG A 419 0.72 9.55 -22.10
C ARG A 419 0.18 8.21 -22.62
N ALA A 420 0.40 7.11 -21.88
CA ALA A 420 -0.16 5.79 -22.22
C ALA A 420 -1.68 5.79 -22.22
N LEU A 421 -2.29 6.32 -21.15
CA LEU A 421 -3.73 6.42 -20.99
C LEU A 421 -4.36 7.37 -22.00
N GLU A 422 -3.68 8.44 -22.38
CA GLU A 422 -4.13 9.40 -23.40
C GLU A 422 -4.02 8.85 -24.81
N ARG A 423 -2.97 8.08 -25.12
CA ARG A 423 -2.67 7.57 -26.46
C ARG A 423 -3.42 6.28 -26.79
N ALA A 424 -3.74 5.45 -25.83
CA ALA A 424 -4.52 4.24 -26.05
C ALA A 424 -5.86 4.60 -26.72
N GLU A 425 -6.25 3.85 -27.74
CA GLU A 425 -7.46 4.10 -28.52
C GLU A 425 -8.75 3.79 -27.74
N TYR A 426 -8.64 2.91 -26.73
CA TYR A 426 -9.76 2.55 -25.87
C TYR A 426 -9.30 2.15 -24.48
N VAL A 427 -9.83 2.82 -23.48
CA VAL A 427 -9.51 2.58 -22.05
C VAL A 427 -10.77 2.22 -21.29
N VAL A 428 -10.84 0.99 -20.81
CA VAL A 428 -11.89 0.49 -19.90
C VAL A 428 -11.37 0.51 -18.48
N VAL A 429 -12.11 1.14 -17.57
CA VAL A 429 -11.80 1.13 -16.13
C VAL A 429 -12.96 0.46 -15.38
N GLN A 430 -12.67 -0.68 -14.77
CA GLN A 430 -13.57 -1.43 -13.89
C GLN A 430 -13.21 -1.10 -12.45
N GLU A 431 -14.06 -0.34 -11.76
CA GLU A 431 -13.74 0.21 -10.46
C GLU A 431 -14.99 0.36 -9.59
N ALA A 432 -14.82 0.30 -8.28
CA ALA A 432 -15.90 0.58 -7.34
C ALA A 432 -16.06 2.08 -7.05
N PHE A 433 -14.97 2.85 -7.11
CA PHE A 433 -14.93 4.26 -6.72
C PHE A 433 -14.63 5.18 -7.91
N ALA A 434 -15.52 6.15 -8.17
CA ALA A 434 -15.36 7.14 -9.22
C ALA A 434 -14.17 8.11 -9.00
N THR A 435 -13.68 8.17 -7.75
CA THR A 435 -12.73 9.18 -7.27
C THR A 435 -11.26 8.87 -7.56
N THR A 436 -10.95 7.75 -8.22
CA THR A 436 -9.58 7.40 -8.58
C THR A 436 -9.11 8.17 -9.81
N ALA A 437 -7.85 8.64 -9.82
CA ALA A 437 -7.29 9.45 -10.91
C ALA A 437 -7.38 8.74 -12.29
N THR A 438 -7.30 7.43 -12.33
CA THR A 438 -7.41 6.64 -13.56
C THR A 438 -8.79 6.75 -14.22
N CYS A 439 -9.87 6.94 -13.44
CA CYS A 439 -11.21 7.11 -13.97
C CYS A 439 -11.35 8.32 -14.92
N ALA A 440 -10.51 9.35 -14.75
CA ALA A 440 -10.52 10.53 -15.63
C ALA A 440 -10.10 10.22 -17.09
N PHE A 441 -9.35 9.14 -17.29
CA PHE A 441 -8.85 8.74 -18.63
C PHE A 441 -9.71 7.67 -19.31
N ALA A 442 -10.74 7.16 -18.63
CA ALA A 442 -11.55 6.07 -19.16
C ALA A 442 -12.51 6.52 -20.26
N ASP A 443 -12.60 5.74 -21.32
CA ASP A 443 -13.66 5.82 -22.33
C ASP A 443 -14.93 5.11 -21.83
N LEU A 444 -14.74 3.99 -21.07
CA LEU A 444 -15.82 3.22 -20.46
C LEU A 444 -15.50 2.96 -18.98
N LEU A 445 -16.44 3.27 -18.08
CA LEU A 445 -16.40 3.00 -16.66
C LEU A 445 -17.40 1.91 -16.31
N LEU A 446 -16.94 0.83 -15.68
CA LEU A 446 -17.76 -0.33 -15.30
C LEU A 446 -17.82 -0.44 -13.76
N PRO A 447 -19.01 -0.33 -13.15
CA PRO A 447 -19.19 -0.32 -11.71
C PRO A 447 -19.04 -1.72 -11.11
N ALA A 448 -18.01 -1.90 -10.27
CA ALA A 448 -17.76 -3.16 -9.58
C ALA A 448 -18.21 -3.13 -8.11
N THR A 449 -18.51 -4.31 -7.57
CA THR A 449 -18.77 -4.50 -6.13
C THR A 449 -17.47 -4.33 -5.33
N THR A 450 -17.61 -3.96 -4.04
CA THR A 450 -16.48 -3.87 -3.10
C THR A 450 -16.66 -4.84 -1.92
N TRP A 451 -15.81 -4.70 -0.89
CA TRP A 451 -15.89 -5.53 0.31
C TRP A 451 -17.30 -5.48 0.93
N GLY A 452 -17.70 -6.60 1.54
CA GLY A 452 -19.03 -6.74 2.13
C GLY A 452 -20.16 -6.98 1.12
N GLU A 453 -19.92 -6.83 -0.18
CA GLU A 453 -20.90 -6.98 -1.26
C GLU A 453 -20.61 -8.19 -2.15
N LYS A 454 -19.41 -8.80 -2.09
CA LYS A 454 -18.96 -9.85 -3.03
C LYS A 454 -18.54 -11.14 -2.33
N GLU A 455 -18.49 -12.21 -3.12
CA GLU A 455 -18.23 -13.57 -2.68
C GLU A 455 -17.09 -14.22 -3.45
N GLY A 456 -16.26 -14.99 -2.73
CA GLY A 456 -15.15 -15.75 -3.29
C GLY A 456 -14.11 -16.12 -2.24
N THR A 457 -12.84 -16.22 -2.66
CA THR A 457 -11.72 -16.61 -1.82
C THR A 457 -10.53 -15.65 -1.96
N VAL A 458 -9.70 -15.60 -0.92
CA VAL A 458 -8.42 -14.90 -0.90
C VAL A 458 -7.37 -15.76 -0.22
N THR A 459 -6.11 -15.65 -0.65
CA THR A 459 -4.95 -16.32 -0.03
C THR A 459 -4.01 -15.29 0.60
N ASN A 460 -3.73 -15.43 1.90
CA ASN A 460 -2.86 -14.51 2.65
C ASN A 460 -1.36 -14.89 2.54
N SER A 461 -0.50 -14.12 3.25
CA SER A 461 0.96 -14.30 3.21
C SER A 461 1.45 -15.68 3.67
N GLU A 462 0.71 -16.37 4.54
CA GLU A 462 1.05 -17.71 5.03
C GLU A 462 0.37 -18.84 4.22
N ARG A 463 -0.03 -18.57 2.97
CA ARG A 463 -0.70 -19.55 2.09
C ARG A 463 -2.07 -20.00 2.59
N ARG A 464 -2.71 -19.23 3.45
CA ARG A 464 -4.02 -19.56 4.03
C ARG A 464 -5.13 -18.98 3.18
N ILE A 465 -5.98 -19.87 2.67
CA ILE A 465 -7.17 -19.55 1.89
C ILE A 465 -8.33 -19.29 2.85
N SER A 466 -8.97 -18.12 2.69
CA SER A 466 -10.10 -17.68 3.49
C SER A 466 -11.28 -17.32 2.58
N ARG A 467 -12.50 -17.55 3.07
CA ARG A 467 -13.73 -17.12 2.39
C ARG A 467 -13.97 -15.63 2.55
N VAL A 468 -14.34 -14.98 1.46
CA VAL A 468 -14.97 -13.66 1.44
C VAL A 468 -16.46 -13.86 1.22
N ARG A 469 -17.30 -13.30 2.08
CA ARG A 469 -18.75 -13.45 2.03
C ARG A 469 -19.44 -12.10 1.95
N PRO A 470 -20.50 -11.97 1.14
CA PRO A 470 -21.31 -10.77 1.12
C PRO A 470 -22.13 -10.66 2.42
N ALA A 471 -22.19 -9.47 2.99
CA ALA A 471 -23.02 -9.13 4.12
C ALA A 471 -24.25 -8.31 3.70
N VAL A 472 -24.15 -7.63 2.55
CA VAL A 472 -25.21 -6.81 1.94
C VAL A 472 -25.26 -7.08 0.43
N PRO A 473 -26.42 -6.85 -0.22
CA PRO A 473 -26.52 -6.95 -1.67
C PRO A 473 -25.69 -5.88 -2.39
N PRO A 474 -25.28 -6.11 -3.66
CA PRO A 474 -24.64 -5.11 -4.50
C PRO A 474 -25.51 -3.85 -4.63
N PRO A 475 -24.95 -2.63 -4.47
CA PRO A 475 -25.71 -1.40 -4.62
C PRO A 475 -25.89 -1.01 -6.10
N GLY A 476 -27.00 -0.36 -6.42
CA GLY A 476 -27.29 0.10 -7.78
C GLY A 476 -27.25 -1.03 -8.82
N ASN A 477 -26.58 -0.78 -9.93
CA ASN A 477 -26.35 -1.76 -11.01
C ASN A 477 -24.94 -2.33 -11.01
N THR A 478 -24.26 -2.36 -9.84
CA THR A 478 -22.91 -2.91 -9.75
C THR A 478 -22.91 -4.44 -9.94
N ARG A 479 -21.81 -4.96 -10.50
CA ARG A 479 -21.60 -6.41 -10.70
C ARG A 479 -20.30 -6.86 -10.04
N HIS A 480 -20.20 -8.16 -9.72
CA HIS A 480 -18.92 -8.73 -9.26
C HIS A 480 -17.87 -8.67 -10.38
N ASP A 481 -16.62 -8.53 -9.99
CA ASP A 481 -15.50 -8.40 -10.94
C ASP A 481 -15.45 -9.59 -11.91
N TRP A 482 -15.61 -10.82 -11.41
CA TRP A 482 -15.67 -12.03 -12.24
C TRP A 482 -16.87 -12.06 -13.18
N GLN A 483 -18.03 -11.53 -12.76
CA GLN A 483 -19.22 -11.46 -13.62
C GLN A 483 -19.00 -10.52 -14.79
N ILE A 484 -18.40 -9.34 -14.54
CA ILE A 484 -18.10 -8.37 -15.60
C ILE A 484 -17.15 -9.00 -16.62
N ALA A 485 -16.08 -9.64 -16.17
CA ALA A 485 -15.10 -10.29 -17.04
C ALA A 485 -15.70 -11.49 -17.80
N THR A 486 -16.55 -12.31 -17.15
CA THR A 486 -17.25 -13.44 -17.76
C THR A 486 -18.21 -12.95 -18.86
N GLN A 487 -19.04 -11.96 -18.56
CA GLN A 487 -20.04 -11.45 -19.51
C GLN A 487 -19.38 -10.72 -20.69
N PHE A 488 -18.30 -9.99 -20.44
CA PHE A 488 -17.49 -9.43 -21.52
C PHE A 488 -16.90 -10.53 -22.42
N ALA A 489 -16.35 -11.59 -21.82
CA ALA A 489 -15.84 -12.73 -22.58
C ALA A 489 -16.93 -13.37 -23.44
N GLN A 490 -18.11 -13.58 -22.88
CA GLN A 490 -19.29 -14.12 -23.61
C GLN A 490 -19.77 -13.22 -24.77
N CYS A 491 -19.62 -11.89 -24.65
CA CYS A 491 -19.87 -10.97 -25.76
C CYS A 491 -18.75 -10.99 -26.82
N LEU A 492 -17.50 -11.24 -26.40
CA LEU A 492 -16.33 -11.26 -27.28
C LEU A 492 -16.20 -12.59 -28.05
N GLU A 493 -16.57 -13.73 -27.44
CA GLU A 493 -16.45 -15.07 -28.03
C GLU A 493 -17.09 -15.20 -29.44
N PRO A 494 -18.32 -14.77 -29.68
CA PRO A 494 -18.91 -14.87 -31.00
C PRO A 494 -18.16 -14.13 -32.11
N LEU A 495 -17.43 -13.07 -31.72
CA LEU A 495 -16.63 -12.25 -32.64
C LEU A 495 -15.25 -12.89 -32.94
N LEU A 496 -14.67 -13.61 -32.00
CA LEU A 496 -13.36 -14.26 -32.15
C LEU A 496 -13.47 -15.76 -32.49
N ARG A 497 -14.52 -16.44 -32.03
CA ARG A 497 -14.75 -17.90 -32.15
C ARG A 497 -16.18 -18.21 -32.54
N PRO A 498 -16.66 -17.79 -33.73
CA PRO A 498 -18.06 -17.95 -34.13
C PRO A 498 -18.48 -19.41 -34.14
N GLY A 499 -19.65 -19.70 -33.55
CA GLY A 499 -20.24 -21.04 -33.55
C GLY A 499 -19.62 -22.04 -32.56
N GLN A 500 -18.66 -21.65 -31.75
CA GLN A 500 -18.07 -22.51 -30.74
C GLN A 500 -18.76 -22.34 -29.38
N PRO A 501 -18.78 -23.37 -28.50
CA PRO A 501 -19.34 -23.27 -27.16
C PRO A 501 -18.52 -22.30 -26.29
N THR A 502 -19.19 -21.66 -25.32
CA THR A 502 -18.51 -20.72 -24.40
C THR A 502 -17.44 -21.41 -23.59
N LEU A 503 -16.31 -20.73 -23.41
CA LEU A 503 -15.24 -21.09 -22.46
C LEU A 503 -15.58 -20.66 -21.03
N PHE A 504 -16.58 -19.80 -20.84
CA PHE A 504 -16.94 -19.16 -19.56
C PHE A 504 -18.35 -19.53 -19.10
N PRO A 505 -18.66 -20.81 -18.82
CA PRO A 505 -20.01 -21.28 -18.44
C PRO A 505 -20.32 -21.02 -16.95
N TYR A 506 -19.78 -19.94 -16.34
CA TYR A 506 -19.87 -19.70 -14.91
C TYR A 506 -21.18 -19.00 -14.55
N ALA A 507 -21.96 -19.61 -13.65
CA ALA A 507 -23.17 -19.03 -13.08
C ALA A 507 -22.92 -18.41 -11.68
N LYS A 508 -21.91 -18.92 -10.95
CA LYS A 508 -21.55 -18.49 -9.61
C LYS A 508 -20.02 -18.59 -9.39
N ALA A 509 -19.50 -17.86 -8.42
CA ALA A 509 -18.08 -17.85 -8.10
C ALA A 509 -17.53 -19.25 -7.77
N GLN A 510 -18.36 -20.12 -7.16
CA GLN A 510 -17.97 -21.49 -6.85
C GLN A 510 -17.65 -22.34 -8.09
N ASP A 511 -18.25 -22.04 -9.25
CA ASP A 511 -17.96 -22.77 -10.51
C ASP A 511 -16.51 -22.48 -10.94
N ILE A 512 -16.11 -21.22 -10.84
CA ILE A 512 -14.74 -20.75 -11.11
C ILE A 512 -13.75 -21.38 -10.12
N TRP A 513 -14.11 -21.36 -8.83
CA TRP A 513 -13.31 -22.01 -7.78
C TRP A 513 -13.06 -23.49 -8.08
N ASN A 514 -14.08 -24.22 -8.48
CA ASN A 514 -13.96 -25.66 -8.78
C ASN A 514 -13.03 -25.90 -9.98
N GLU A 515 -13.07 -25.06 -11.02
CA GLU A 515 -12.16 -25.18 -12.16
C GLU A 515 -10.70 -24.83 -11.74
N HIS A 516 -10.51 -23.76 -10.95
CA HIS A 516 -9.20 -23.41 -10.39
C HIS A 516 -8.66 -24.54 -9.50
N ARG A 517 -9.46 -25.05 -8.58
CA ARG A 517 -9.10 -26.15 -7.69
C ARG A 517 -8.59 -27.35 -8.48
N GLU A 518 -9.29 -27.76 -9.53
CA GLU A 518 -8.88 -28.87 -10.40
C GLU A 518 -7.57 -28.57 -11.14
N SER A 519 -7.32 -27.33 -11.52
CA SER A 519 -6.07 -26.91 -12.17
C SER A 519 -4.82 -27.14 -11.29
N THR A 520 -5.00 -27.26 -9.97
CA THR A 520 -3.91 -27.47 -9.00
C THR A 520 -3.54 -28.93 -8.79
N ARG A 521 -4.30 -29.87 -9.33
CA ARG A 521 -4.12 -31.33 -9.13
C ARG A 521 -2.69 -31.75 -9.45
N GLY A 522 -2.04 -32.39 -8.47
CA GLY A 522 -0.68 -32.90 -8.60
C GLY A 522 0.43 -31.85 -8.57
N ARG A 523 0.08 -30.57 -8.32
CA ARG A 523 1.05 -29.47 -8.21
C ARG A 523 1.51 -29.26 -6.76
N ASP A 524 2.53 -28.44 -6.56
CA ASP A 524 3.05 -28.10 -5.23
C ASP A 524 1.98 -27.42 -4.33
N LEU A 525 1.06 -26.67 -4.91
CA LEU A 525 -0.08 -26.04 -4.23
C LEU A 525 -1.39 -26.81 -4.38
N ASP A 526 -1.36 -28.13 -4.55
CA ASP A 526 -2.56 -28.97 -4.74
C ASP A 526 -3.62 -28.72 -3.66
N ILE A 527 -4.78 -28.18 -4.06
CA ILE A 527 -5.95 -27.91 -3.20
C ILE A 527 -7.17 -28.73 -3.58
N THR A 528 -6.98 -29.86 -4.24
CA THR A 528 -8.07 -30.74 -4.66
C THR A 528 -8.93 -31.27 -3.51
N GLY A 529 -8.38 -31.33 -2.30
CA GLY A 529 -9.11 -31.66 -1.06
C GLY A 529 -9.92 -30.50 -0.48
N LEU A 530 -9.71 -29.26 -0.93
CA LEU A 530 -10.34 -28.08 -0.34
C LEU A 530 -11.64 -27.72 -1.06
N SER A 531 -12.75 -27.79 -0.36
CA SER A 531 -14.05 -27.31 -0.82
C SER A 531 -14.50 -26.05 -0.08
N TRP A 532 -15.47 -25.34 -0.66
CA TRP A 532 -16.10 -24.23 0.06
C TRP A 532 -16.80 -24.69 1.34
N THR A 533 -17.43 -25.87 1.32
CA THR A 533 -18.03 -26.46 2.52
C THR A 533 -16.98 -26.68 3.61
N MET A 534 -15.80 -27.20 3.25
CA MET A 534 -14.71 -27.35 4.23
C MET A 534 -14.25 -26.00 4.81
N LEU A 535 -14.19 -24.95 3.99
CA LEU A 535 -13.88 -23.60 4.45
C LEU A 535 -14.97 -23.00 5.34
N GLU A 536 -16.24 -23.40 5.17
CA GLU A 536 -17.35 -23.02 6.07
C GLU A 536 -17.25 -23.74 7.42
N ASP A 537 -17.05 -25.06 7.39
CA ASP A 537 -17.12 -25.94 8.56
C ASP A 537 -15.84 -25.90 9.41
N ASN A 538 -14.68 -25.94 8.75
CA ASN A 538 -13.36 -26.04 9.40
C ASN A 538 -12.59 -24.71 9.43
N GLY A 539 -13.16 -23.66 8.85
CA GLY A 539 -12.48 -22.36 8.73
C GLY A 539 -11.35 -22.32 7.69
N PRO A 540 -10.54 -21.24 7.68
CA PRO A 540 -9.49 -21.02 6.70
C PRO A 540 -8.40 -22.10 6.71
N GLN A 541 -7.97 -22.56 5.51
CA GLN A 541 -7.01 -23.64 5.33
C GLN A 541 -5.77 -23.20 4.57
N GLN A 542 -4.59 -23.70 4.96
CA GLN A 542 -3.35 -23.48 4.21
C GLN A 542 -3.18 -24.55 3.11
N TRP A 543 -2.64 -24.14 1.97
CA TRP A 543 -2.23 -25.11 0.95
C TRP A 543 -0.79 -25.61 1.18
N PRO A 544 -0.40 -26.79 0.67
CA PRO A 544 -1.25 -27.76 -0.06
C PRO A 544 -2.25 -28.47 0.86
N LEU A 545 -3.42 -28.83 0.27
CA LEU A 545 -4.45 -29.65 0.89
C LEU A 545 -4.99 -30.60 -0.16
N LYS A 546 -4.34 -31.75 -0.32
CA LYS A 546 -4.66 -32.75 -1.34
C LYS A 546 -5.95 -33.50 -1.04
N GLU A 547 -6.55 -34.09 -2.05
CA GLU A 547 -7.72 -34.95 -1.91
C GLU A 547 -7.52 -36.00 -0.83
N GLY A 548 -8.49 -36.15 0.11
CA GLY A 548 -8.42 -37.03 1.26
C GLY A 548 -7.71 -36.45 2.49
N ALA A 549 -6.98 -35.35 2.39
CA ALA A 549 -6.36 -34.69 3.54
C ALA A 549 -7.42 -33.93 4.37
N GLN A 550 -7.26 -33.95 5.71
CA GLN A 550 -8.18 -33.30 6.64
C GLN A 550 -7.81 -31.84 6.93
N GLN A 551 -6.55 -31.47 6.72
CA GLN A 551 -6.03 -30.13 6.94
C GLN A 551 -4.84 -29.85 6.02
N GLY A 552 -4.58 -28.58 5.76
CA GLY A 552 -3.43 -28.14 4.97
C GLY A 552 -2.11 -28.16 5.75
N LYS A 553 -1.00 -27.92 5.05
CA LYS A 553 0.35 -27.85 5.65
C LYS A 553 0.67 -26.44 6.13
N ALA A 554 0.95 -26.31 7.43
CA ALA A 554 1.37 -25.04 8.01
C ALA A 554 2.77 -24.62 7.52
N ARG A 555 3.71 -25.57 7.43
CA ARG A 555 5.09 -25.34 6.95
C ARG A 555 5.37 -26.19 5.73
N LEU A 556 6.23 -25.70 4.84
CA LEU A 556 6.68 -26.45 3.66
C LEU A 556 8.12 -26.93 3.86
N TYR A 557 8.49 -27.97 3.10
CA TYR A 557 9.85 -28.51 3.03
C TYR A 557 10.37 -29.08 4.35
N GLU A 558 9.49 -29.59 5.21
CA GLU A 558 9.84 -30.26 6.49
C GLU A 558 10.62 -31.57 6.26
N ASP A 559 10.44 -32.19 5.12
CA ASP A 559 11.14 -33.39 4.65
C ASP A 559 12.45 -33.11 3.89
N GLY A 560 12.81 -31.81 3.73
CA GLY A 560 13.97 -31.39 2.94
C GLY A 560 13.83 -31.62 1.43
N GLN A 561 12.61 -31.88 0.93
CA GLN A 561 12.33 -32.04 -0.49
C GLN A 561 11.75 -30.73 -1.07
N PHE A 562 12.29 -30.33 -2.21
CA PHE A 562 11.92 -29.09 -2.90
C PHE A 562 11.32 -29.38 -4.28
N PRO A 563 10.42 -28.54 -4.81
CA PRO A 563 9.81 -28.72 -6.13
C PRO A 563 10.76 -28.34 -7.27
N THR A 564 11.95 -28.90 -7.25
CA THR A 564 13.00 -28.81 -8.26
C THR A 564 13.17 -30.19 -8.93
N PRO A 565 13.76 -30.29 -10.13
CA PRO A 565 13.92 -31.56 -10.84
C PRO A 565 14.68 -32.66 -10.06
N ASP A 566 15.63 -32.24 -9.20
CA ASP A 566 16.46 -33.12 -8.36
C ASP A 566 16.01 -33.17 -6.89
N GLY A 567 14.91 -32.51 -6.54
CA GLY A 567 14.37 -32.43 -5.18
C GLY A 567 15.20 -31.59 -4.21
N ARG A 568 16.19 -30.84 -4.69
CA ARG A 568 17.12 -30.05 -3.89
C ARG A 568 16.91 -28.54 -4.06
N ALA A 569 17.11 -27.78 -3.01
CA ALA A 569 17.20 -26.32 -3.10
C ALA A 569 18.49 -25.88 -3.80
N ARG A 570 18.49 -24.70 -4.36
CA ARG A 570 19.61 -24.13 -5.13
C ARG A 570 20.16 -22.88 -4.48
N PHE A 571 21.45 -22.89 -4.20
CA PHE A 571 22.13 -21.63 -3.92
C PHE A 571 22.22 -20.79 -5.18
N SER A 572 22.04 -19.50 -5.00
CA SER A 572 22.09 -18.52 -6.11
C SER A 572 23.28 -17.58 -5.93
N ALA A 573 24.21 -17.61 -6.88
CA ALA A 573 25.41 -16.77 -6.87
C ALA A 573 25.20 -15.44 -7.64
N LEU A 574 24.10 -14.72 -7.37
CA LEU A 574 23.86 -13.40 -7.96
C LEU A 574 24.70 -12.32 -7.28
N THR A 575 25.46 -11.57 -8.09
CA THR A 575 26.32 -10.49 -7.60
C THR A 575 25.52 -9.27 -7.17
N TRP A 576 26.03 -8.54 -6.17
CA TRP A 576 25.53 -7.21 -5.86
C TRP A 576 25.78 -6.24 -7.03
N GLN A 577 24.80 -5.40 -7.30
CA GLN A 577 24.88 -4.30 -8.23
C GLN A 577 24.44 -3.00 -7.54
N PRO A 578 24.99 -1.83 -7.89
CA PRO A 578 24.52 -0.56 -7.37
C PRO A 578 23.08 -0.26 -7.84
N VAL A 579 22.46 0.73 -7.22
CA VAL A 579 21.15 1.26 -7.66
C VAL A 579 21.26 1.81 -9.09
N ALA A 580 20.15 1.77 -9.86
CA ALA A 580 20.15 2.20 -11.27
C ALA A 580 20.49 3.69 -11.46
N GLU A 581 20.12 4.54 -10.50
CA GLU A 581 20.39 5.99 -10.51
C GLU A 581 21.17 6.39 -9.25
N PRO A 582 22.50 6.26 -9.21
CA PRO A 582 23.28 6.69 -8.05
C PRO A 582 23.12 8.18 -7.76
N ARG A 583 23.26 8.56 -6.49
CA ARG A 583 23.35 9.98 -6.12
C ARG A 583 24.52 10.66 -6.83
N THR A 584 24.30 11.91 -7.23
CA THR A 584 25.31 12.74 -7.89
C THR A 584 25.34 14.13 -7.24
N ALA A 585 26.32 14.96 -7.59
CA ALA A 585 26.32 16.35 -7.12
C ALA A 585 25.06 17.13 -7.54
N ARG A 586 24.46 16.79 -8.67
CA ARG A 586 23.20 17.40 -9.15
C ARG A 586 21.96 16.89 -8.39
N PHE A 587 21.95 15.61 -7.99
CA PHE A 587 20.87 14.95 -7.24
C PHE A 587 21.45 14.26 -6.01
N PRO A 588 21.75 15.04 -4.93
CA PRO A 588 22.55 14.54 -3.81
C PRO A 588 21.78 13.71 -2.78
N PHE A 589 20.46 13.66 -2.88
CA PHE A 589 19.61 12.94 -1.92
C PHE A 589 19.07 11.63 -2.48
N SER A 590 18.89 10.65 -1.60
CA SER A 590 18.16 9.42 -1.84
C SER A 590 16.74 9.55 -1.31
N LEU A 591 15.75 9.63 -2.18
CA LEU A 591 14.33 9.62 -1.81
C LEU A 591 13.85 8.17 -1.73
N ASN A 592 13.39 7.76 -0.56
CA ASN A 592 12.70 6.51 -0.31
C ASN A 592 11.18 6.76 -0.20
N THR A 593 10.38 5.82 -0.71
CA THR A 593 8.93 5.85 -0.54
C THR A 593 8.44 4.70 0.33
N GLY A 594 7.37 4.91 1.08
CA GLY A 594 6.81 3.90 1.97
C GLY A 594 5.38 4.18 2.37
N ARG A 595 4.86 3.41 3.33
CA ARG A 595 3.49 3.54 3.82
C ARG A 595 3.37 4.49 5.00
N LEU A 596 2.17 5.05 5.16
CA LEU A 596 1.66 5.60 6.41
C LEU A 596 0.94 4.50 7.19
N ARG A 597 0.92 4.63 8.53
CA ARG A 597 0.32 3.66 9.45
C ARG A 597 -1.17 3.44 9.17
N ASP A 598 -1.91 4.51 8.96
CA ASP A 598 -3.37 4.50 8.89
C ASP A 598 -3.95 4.56 7.46
N GLN A 599 -3.09 4.64 6.43
CA GLN A 599 -3.50 4.74 5.03
C GLN A 599 -3.26 3.44 4.24
N TRP A 600 -3.98 3.29 3.12
CA TRP A 600 -3.89 2.12 2.25
C TRP A 600 -3.73 2.51 0.77
N HIS A 601 -2.60 2.14 0.15
CA HIS A 601 -2.24 2.37 -1.27
C HIS A 601 -2.64 3.76 -1.80
N GLY A 602 -3.47 3.85 -2.87
CA GLY A 602 -3.99 5.09 -3.45
C GLY A 602 -5.12 5.74 -2.66
N MET A 603 -5.41 5.24 -1.46
CA MET A 603 -6.40 5.80 -0.53
C MET A 603 -7.85 5.84 -1.05
N SER A 604 -8.21 5.07 -2.08
CA SER A 604 -9.59 5.04 -2.60
C SER A 604 -10.66 4.74 -1.53
N ARG A 605 -10.31 3.98 -0.49
CA ARG A 605 -11.17 3.74 0.69
C ARG A 605 -10.76 4.57 1.90
N THR A 606 -9.50 4.47 2.33
CA THR A 606 -9.04 5.17 3.56
C THR A 606 -9.01 6.68 3.41
N GLY A 607 -8.84 7.19 2.20
CA GLY A 607 -8.83 8.62 1.91
C GLY A 607 -10.19 9.31 2.01
N GLN A 608 -11.27 8.54 2.15
CA GLN A 608 -12.62 9.04 2.41
C GLN A 608 -12.86 9.30 3.92
N LEU A 609 -11.98 8.77 4.78
CA LEU A 609 -12.14 8.83 6.23
C LEU A 609 -11.18 9.86 6.83
N GLY A 610 -11.64 11.06 7.05
CA GLY A 610 -10.84 12.14 7.67
C GLY A 610 -10.17 11.75 8.99
N ARG A 611 -10.75 10.79 9.73
CA ARG A 611 -10.19 10.22 10.95
C ARG A 611 -8.81 9.57 10.75
N LEU A 612 -8.57 8.96 9.59
CA LEU A 612 -7.31 8.27 9.29
C LEU A 612 -6.18 9.23 8.86
N PHE A 613 -6.47 10.53 8.70
CA PHE A 613 -5.47 11.57 8.43
C PHE A 613 -4.86 12.17 9.71
N GLY A 614 -5.32 11.80 10.88
CA GLY A 614 -4.82 12.38 12.13
C GLY A 614 -3.33 12.15 12.39
N HIS A 615 -2.80 10.97 12.06
CA HIS A 615 -1.39 10.64 12.27
C HIS A 615 -0.44 11.42 11.32
N VAL A 616 -0.81 11.57 10.05
CA VAL A 616 -0.11 12.42 9.07
C VAL A 616 -1.19 13.19 8.28
N PRO A 617 -1.45 14.45 8.67
CA PRO A 617 -2.61 15.17 8.18
C PRO A 617 -2.48 15.73 6.76
N GLU A 618 -1.24 15.92 6.26
CA GLU A 618 -0.96 16.50 4.95
C GLU A 618 0.23 15.82 4.28
N PRO A 619 0.36 15.90 2.94
CA PRO A 619 1.57 15.47 2.24
C PRO A 619 2.79 16.22 2.75
N CYS A 620 3.87 15.50 3.07
CA CYS A 620 5.13 16.10 3.48
C CYS A 620 6.34 15.31 3.01
N LEU A 621 7.46 16.02 2.84
CA LEU A 621 8.78 15.44 2.66
C LEU A 621 9.48 15.36 4.02
N GLN A 622 9.82 14.17 4.50
CA GLN A 622 10.62 13.99 5.70
C GLN A 622 12.11 14.12 5.38
N MET A 623 12.83 14.88 6.18
CA MET A 623 14.26 15.18 6.02
C MET A 623 14.94 15.25 7.39
N HIS A 624 16.19 14.79 7.45
CA HIS A 624 16.97 14.89 8.68
C HIS A 624 17.17 16.36 9.11
N PRO A 625 17.01 16.72 10.41
CA PRO A 625 17.09 18.12 10.88
C PRO A 625 18.39 18.83 10.49
N GLN A 626 19.52 18.11 10.50
CA GLN A 626 20.81 18.69 10.11
C GLN A 626 20.87 19.02 8.60
N ASP A 627 20.24 18.22 7.74
CA ASP A 627 20.14 18.52 6.31
C ASP A 627 19.21 19.70 6.04
N MET A 628 18.15 19.86 6.83
CA MET A 628 17.30 21.05 6.82
C MET A 628 18.08 22.29 7.22
N ALA A 629 18.80 22.24 8.32
CA ALA A 629 19.60 23.37 8.80
C ALA A 629 20.66 23.81 7.77
N ARG A 630 21.37 22.88 7.13
CA ARG A 630 22.34 23.18 6.05
C ARG A 630 21.74 23.91 4.86
N ARG A 631 20.41 23.85 4.67
CA ARG A 631 19.67 24.46 3.58
C ARG A 631 18.79 25.63 4.01
N ALA A 632 18.95 26.07 5.25
CA ALA A 632 18.11 27.12 5.85
C ALA A 632 16.60 26.84 5.69
N LEU A 633 16.19 25.57 5.89
CA LEU A 633 14.81 25.13 5.87
C LEU A 633 14.26 25.03 7.29
N GLY A 634 13.10 25.62 7.50
CA GLY A 634 12.28 25.46 8.70
C GLY A 634 11.17 24.43 8.51
N GLU A 635 10.57 23.98 9.61
CA GLU A 635 9.42 23.08 9.61
C GLU A 635 8.25 23.68 8.80
N GLY A 636 7.72 22.92 7.86
CA GLY A 636 6.61 23.33 7.00
C GLY A 636 6.97 24.25 5.82
N ASP A 637 8.26 24.62 5.64
CA ASP A 637 8.71 25.31 4.43
C ASP A 637 8.41 24.48 3.19
N LEU A 638 7.95 25.14 2.12
CA LEU A 638 7.72 24.49 0.84
C LEU A 638 9.06 24.28 0.11
N VAL A 639 9.23 23.10 -0.48
CA VAL A 639 10.44 22.74 -1.22
C VAL A 639 10.09 22.14 -2.58
N HIS A 640 10.86 22.51 -3.60
CA HIS A 640 10.92 21.80 -4.86
C HIS A 640 11.70 20.50 -4.66
N ILE A 641 11.08 19.38 -4.96
CA ILE A 641 11.71 18.05 -4.99
C ILE A 641 11.81 17.66 -6.45
N THR A 642 13.02 17.56 -6.97
CA THR A 642 13.26 17.33 -8.42
C THR A 642 14.09 16.07 -8.63
N SER A 643 13.61 15.18 -9.48
CA SER A 643 14.32 14.04 -10.05
C SER A 643 14.63 14.31 -11.54
N PRO A 644 15.35 13.42 -12.27
CA PRO A 644 15.52 13.54 -13.72
C PRO A 644 14.19 13.54 -14.52
N ARG A 645 13.09 13.06 -13.92
CA ARG A 645 11.77 12.87 -14.57
C ARG A 645 10.78 14.03 -14.35
N GLY A 646 10.94 14.76 -13.28
CA GLY A 646 10.01 15.84 -12.98
C GLY A 646 10.26 16.47 -11.61
N THR A 647 9.39 17.40 -11.25
CA THR A 647 9.42 18.13 -9.99
C THR A 647 8.05 18.07 -9.33
N ILE A 648 8.02 18.05 -8.01
CA ILE A 648 6.83 18.34 -7.20
C ILE A 648 7.20 19.37 -6.13
N ILE A 649 6.19 19.99 -5.53
CA ILE A 649 6.36 20.88 -4.38
C ILE A 649 5.62 20.25 -3.19
N ALA A 650 6.28 20.24 -2.03
CA ALA A 650 5.68 19.75 -0.78
C ALA A 650 6.29 20.48 0.42
N PRO A 651 5.58 20.55 1.56
CA PRO A 651 6.17 21.02 2.81
C PRO A 651 7.21 20.01 3.31
N VAL A 652 8.30 20.52 3.90
CA VAL A 652 9.32 19.71 4.56
C VAL A 652 8.98 19.52 6.04
N GLN A 653 9.28 18.33 6.56
CA GLN A 653 9.14 17.94 7.96
C GLN A 653 10.44 17.35 8.48
N ALA A 654 10.85 17.75 9.68
CA ALA A 654 12.00 17.19 10.36
C ALA A 654 11.72 15.76 10.82
N ASP A 655 12.69 14.85 10.55
CA ASP A 655 12.62 13.45 10.97
C ASP A 655 14.04 12.93 11.28
N ASP A 656 14.37 12.76 12.53
CA ASP A 656 15.66 12.26 13.02
C ASP A 656 15.82 10.74 12.87
N SER A 657 14.78 10.02 12.49
CA SER A 657 14.85 8.60 12.14
C SER A 657 15.56 8.33 10.80
N LEU A 658 15.76 9.38 10.00
CA LEU A 658 16.47 9.32 8.71
C LEU A 658 17.97 9.54 8.90
N ALA A 659 18.79 8.86 8.11
CA ALA A 659 20.20 9.20 8.00
C ALA A 659 20.41 10.46 7.12
N LEU A 660 21.58 11.08 7.23
CA LEU A 660 21.95 12.23 6.39
C LEU A 660 21.88 11.89 4.90
N SER A 661 21.40 12.84 4.12
CA SER A 661 21.14 12.72 2.68
C SER A 661 20.09 11.68 2.29
N GLN A 662 19.31 11.20 3.25
CA GLN A 662 18.15 10.35 3.03
C GLN A 662 16.87 11.16 3.21
N LEU A 663 15.90 10.88 2.37
CA LEU A 663 14.58 11.50 2.39
C LEU A 663 13.50 10.43 2.40
N PHE A 664 12.36 10.76 2.96
CA PHE A 664 11.19 9.89 2.89
C PHE A 664 9.94 10.68 2.50
N MET A 665 9.14 10.10 1.61
CA MET A 665 7.82 10.60 1.28
C MET A 665 6.84 9.43 1.13
N ALA A 666 5.66 9.56 1.72
CA ALA A 666 4.69 8.47 1.66
C ALA A 666 4.15 8.25 0.24
N LEU A 667 4.09 6.99 -0.19
CA LEU A 667 3.62 6.58 -1.52
C LEU A 667 2.14 6.89 -1.80
N HIS A 668 1.38 7.22 -0.76
CA HIS A 668 -0.06 7.46 -0.83
C HIS A 668 -0.44 8.78 -1.52
N TRP A 669 0.48 9.74 -1.57
CA TRP A 669 0.22 11.09 -2.04
C TRP A 669 0.19 11.15 -3.58
N GLY A 670 -0.96 10.81 -4.16
CA GLY A 670 -1.28 10.98 -5.57
C GLY A 670 -1.73 12.39 -5.91
N GLY A 671 -2.02 12.64 -7.19
CA GLY A 671 -2.52 13.93 -7.68
C GLY A 671 -3.89 14.32 -7.11
N GLU A 672 -4.59 13.41 -6.48
CA GLU A 672 -5.87 13.64 -5.78
C GLU A 672 -5.67 14.39 -4.45
N TYR A 673 -4.46 14.38 -3.90
CA TYR A 673 -4.12 15.00 -2.61
C TYR A 673 -2.99 16.02 -2.67
N LEU A 674 -2.11 15.91 -3.67
CA LEU A 674 -0.96 16.77 -3.87
C LEU A 674 -0.82 17.09 -5.35
N SER A 675 -0.98 18.34 -5.71
CA SER A 675 -0.89 18.79 -7.09
C SER A 675 -0.35 20.23 -7.16
N GLY A 676 -0.18 20.71 -8.37
CA GLY A 676 0.25 22.07 -8.68
C GLY A 676 0.56 22.20 -10.17
N LYS A 677 1.07 23.34 -10.59
CA LYS A 677 1.57 23.59 -11.94
C LYS A 677 3.00 24.13 -11.91
N SER A 678 3.79 23.79 -12.90
CA SER A 678 5.10 24.41 -13.12
C SER A 678 4.96 25.78 -13.78
N SER A 679 6.05 26.53 -13.80
CA SER A 679 6.11 27.81 -14.54
C SER A 679 5.86 27.65 -16.05
N THR A 680 5.98 26.44 -16.59
CA THR A 680 5.66 26.09 -17.99
C THR A 680 4.21 25.62 -18.17
N GLY A 681 3.40 25.60 -17.10
CA GLY A 681 2.02 25.12 -17.12
C GLY A 681 1.87 23.58 -17.01
N GLU A 682 2.97 22.85 -16.88
CA GLU A 682 2.92 21.39 -16.69
C GLU A 682 2.35 21.05 -15.31
N ARG A 683 1.44 20.07 -15.27
CA ARG A 683 0.85 19.60 -14.00
C ARG A 683 1.89 18.84 -13.17
N LEU A 684 2.09 19.28 -11.93
CA LEU A 684 2.92 18.63 -10.92
C LEU A 684 2.00 17.83 -10.00
N ALA A 685 2.01 16.50 -10.08
CA ALA A 685 0.98 15.71 -9.41
C ALA A 685 1.53 14.41 -8.79
N GLY A 686 1.58 14.40 -7.46
CA GLY A 686 1.88 13.20 -6.68
C GLY A 686 3.35 12.76 -6.70
N VAL A 687 3.71 11.93 -5.74
CA VAL A 687 5.09 11.47 -5.49
C VAL A 687 5.67 10.65 -6.63
N ASN A 688 4.85 9.89 -7.35
CA ASN A 688 5.32 9.03 -8.45
C ASN A 688 5.67 9.79 -9.75
N THR A 689 5.49 11.10 -9.80
CA THR A 689 6.16 11.96 -10.78
C THR A 689 7.69 11.87 -10.69
N LEU A 690 8.22 11.63 -9.49
CA LEU A 690 9.65 11.58 -9.21
C LEU A 690 10.27 10.20 -9.41
N THR A 691 9.51 9.12 -9.14
CA THR A 691 10.05 7.77 -8.99
C THR A 691 10.59 7.16 -10.28
N ASN A 692 11.62 6.32 -10.11
CA ASN A 692 12.37 5.70 -11.20
C ASN A 692 11.57 4.52 -11.80
N PRO A 693 11.40 4.44 -13.14
CA PRO A 693 10.77 3.30 -13.81
C PRO A 693 11.71 2.11 -14.03
N ALA A 694 13.00 2.19 -13.69
CA ALA A 694 13.90 1.05 -13.78
C ALA A 694 13.37 -0.11 -12.93
N PHE A 695 13.58 -1.33 -13.41
CA PHE A 695 13.06 -2.54 -12.77
C PHE A 695 14.11 -3.66 -12.73
N CYS A 696 13.92 -4.62 -11.85
CA CYS A 696 14.74 -5.82 -11.75
C CYS A 696 14.66 -6.63 -13.06
N PRO A 697 15.79 -7.00 -13.68
CA PRO A 697 15.79 -7.73 -14.96
C PRO A 697 15.03 -9.07 -14.90
N LEU A 698 15.09 -9.77 -13.76
CA LEU A 698 14.50 -11.09 -13.57
C LEU A 698 13.03 -11.02 -13.16
N SER A 699 12.70 -10.22 -12.15
CA SER A 699 11.35 -10.13 -11.61
C SER A 699 10.46 -9.07 -12.27
N LYS A 700 11.07 -8.13 -13.00
CA LYS A 700 10.40 -6.95 -13.56
C LYS A 700 9.76 -6.03 -12.52
N GLN A 701 10.15 -6.16 -11.24
CA GLN A 701 9.68 -5.29 -10.17
C GLN A 701 10.38 -3.93 -10.20
N PRO A 702 9.65 -2.80 -10.18
CA PRO A 702 10.25 -1.47 -10.28
C PRO A 702 10.94 -1.01 -8.99
N GLU A 703 11.88 -0.07 -9.17
CA GLU A 703 12.63 0.58 -8.09
C GLU A 703 11.82 1.71 -7.46
N PHE A 704 11.29 1.48 -6.24
CA PHE A 704 10.57 2.51 -5.48
C PHE A 704 11.29 2.93 -4.20
N LYS A 705 12.40 2.25 -3.87
CA LYS A 705 13.10 2.47 -2.60
C LYS A 705 14.32 3.37 -2.73
N HIS A 706 14.59 3.79 -3.96
CA HIS A 706 15.63 4.76 -4.25
C HIS A 706 15.29 5.59 -5.49
N THR A 707 15.34 6.90 -5.33
CA THR A 707 15.29 7.87 -6.42
C THR A 707 16.28 8.99 -6.09
N ALA A 708 17.19 9.28 -6.99
CA ALA A 708 18.12 10.40 -6.81
C ALA A 708 17.38 11.73 -7.05
N VAL A 709 17.37 12.61 -6.03
CA VAL A 709 16.67 13.90 -6.08
C VAL A 709 17.51 15.05 -5.56
N LYS A 710 17.14 16.27 -5.96
CA LYS A 710 17.58 17.53 -5.34
C LYS A 710 16.40 18.19 -4.61
N VAL A 711 16.71 18.94 -3.56
CA VAL A 711 15.74 19.69 -2.77
C VAL A 711 16.17 21.15 -2.71
N LEU A 712 15.27 22.06 -3.10
CA LEU A 712 15.49 23.50 -3.06
C LEU A 712 14.28 24.18 -2.42
N LYS A 713 14.49 25.23 -1.62
CA LYS A 713 13.38 26.03 -1.06
C LYS A 713 12.51 26.58 -2.18
N ALA A 714 11.20 26.45 -2.02
CA ALA A 714 10.21 27.05 -2.92
C ALA A 714 9.71 28.36 -2.28
N GLU A 715 10.09 29.48 -2.85
CA GLU A 715 9.68 30.80 -2.36
C GLU A 715 8.38 31.20 -3.05
N LEU A 716 7.25 30.81 -2.45
CA LEU A 716 5.90 31.10 -2.92
C LEU A 716 5.26 32.11 -1.97
N PRO A 717 5.32 33.43 -2.29
CA PRO A 717 4.96 34.45 -1.33
C PRO A 717 3.45 34.59 -1.08
N TRP A 718 2.62 34.20 -2.05
CA TRP A 718 1.19 34.19 -1.88
C TRP A 718 0.73 32.80 -1.38
N THR A 719 0.04 32.76 -0.23
CA THR A 719 -0.39 31.52 0.40
C THR A 719 -1.88 31.52 0.71
N LEU A 720 -2.50 30.33 0.66
CA LEU A 720 -3.91 30.14 0.95
C LEU A 720 -4.09 28.95 1.90
N LEU A 721 -5.00 29.12 2.86
CA LEU A 721 -5.51 28.04 3.71
C LEU A 721 -7.03 28.16 3.83
N GLY A 722 -7.73 27.13 3.41
CA GLY A 722 -9.17 26.95 3.59
C GLY A 722 -9.46 25.75 4.47
N VAL A 723 -10.27 25.89 5.52
CA VAL A 723 -10.68 24.81 6.41
C VAL A 723 -12.16 24.96 6.71
N ALA A 724 -12.95 23.92 6.54
CA ALA A 724 -14.38 23.99 6.81
C ALA A 724 -14.95 22.64 7.26
N TRP A 725 -15.90 22.67 8.20
CA TRP A 725 -16.86 21.61 8.45
C TRP A 725 -17.98 21.71 7.41
N LEU A 726 -18.29 20.60 6.76
CA LEU A 726 -19.20 20.56 5.61
C LEU A 726 -20.09 19.31 5.68
N PRO A 727 -21.38 19.38 5.33
CA PRO A 727 -22.24 18.20 5.22
C PRO A 727 -21.76 17.28 4.08
N ASP A 728 -21.38 17.85 2.94
CA ASP A 728 -20.92 17.15 1.74
C ASP A 728 -19.41 17.28 1.55
N ALA A 729 -18.65 16.97 2.64
CA ALA A 729 -17.20 17.18 2.66
C ALA A 729 -16.45 16.44 1.56
N GLN A 730 -16.88 15.24 1.16
CA GLN A 730 -16.22 14.46 0.11
C GLN A 730 -16.41 15.11 -1.27
N ALA A 731 -17.63 15.46 -1.64
CA ALA A 731 -17.91 16.14 -2.91
C ALA A 731 -17.21 17.50 -2.99
N THR A 732 -17.19 18.25 -1.87
CA THR A 732 -16.46 19.52 -1.78
C THR A 732 -14.95 19.31 -1.95
N ARG A 733 -14.38 18.27 -1.33
CA ARG A 733 -12.96 17.93 -1.48
C ARG A 733 -12.61 17.66 -2.94
N GLU A 734 -13.44 16.93 -3.67
CA GLU A 734 -13.22 16.63 -5.09
C GLU A 734 -13.30 17.91 -5.96
N ALA A 735 -14.29 18.77 -5.68
CA ALA A 735 -14.41 20.05 -6.37
C ALA A 735 -13.20 20.97 -6.10
N LEU A 736 -12.67 20.99 -4.87
CA LEU A 736 -11.46 21.73 -4.51
C LEU A 736 -10.20 21.09 -5.12
N ALA A 737 -10.11 19.76 -5.15
CA ALA A 737 -8.99 19.05 -5.75
C ALA A 737 -8.87 19.30 -7.26
N ALA A 738 -9.99 19.50 -7.95
CA ALA A 738 -10.01 19.92 -9.36
C ALA A 738 -9.40 21.33 -9.59
N LEU A 739 -9.37 22.18 -8.55
CA LEU A 739 -8.78 23.50 -8.61
C LEU A 739 -7.28 23.54 -8.21
N MET A 740 -6.74 22.44 -7.69
CA MET A 740 -5.34 22.42 -7.20
C MET A 740 -4.32 22.77 -8.30
N SER A 741 -4.62 22.41 -9.56
CA SER A 741 -3.72 22.73 -10.70
C SER A 741 -3.72 24.19 -11.11
N GLU A 742 -4.53 25.06 -10.50
CA GLU A 742 -4.49 26.50 -10.70
C GLU A 742 -3.40 27.20 -9.86
N PHE A 743 -2.79 26.48 -8.91
CA PHE A 743 -1.72 26.97 -8.03
C PHE A 743 -0.38 26.30 -8.38
N ASP A 744 0.74 26.95 -7.98
CA ASP A 744 2.07 26.31 -8.10
C ASP A 744 2.20 25.13 -7.14
N PHE A 745 1.60 25.22 -5.96
CA PHE A 745 1.45 24.14 -4.99
C PHE A 745 0.04 24.13 -4.42
N ALA A 746 -0.55 22.94 -4.30
CA ALA A 746 -1.76 22.74 -3.50
C ALA A 746 -1.84 21.32 -2.92
N SER A 747 -2.40 21.22 -1.72
CA SER A 747 -2.83 19.96 -1.10
C SER A 747 -4.26 20.07 -0.60
N CYS A 748 -5.04 19.00 -0.76
CA CYS A 748 -6.43 18.96 -0.34
C CYS A 748 -6.73 17.63 0.36
N VAL A 749 -7.01 17.68 1.67
CA VAL A 749 -7.19 16.50 2.51
C VAL A 749 -8.48 16.59 3.34
N PRO A 750 -9.14 15.45 3.63
CA PRO A 750 -10.27 15.44 4.56
C PRO A 750 -9.80 15.41 6.01
N PHE A 751 -10.66 15.87 6.92
CA PHE A 751 -10.54 15.64 8.36
C PHE A 751 -11.92 15.35 8.95
N SER A 752 -11.98 14.81 10.18
CA SER A 752 -13.27 14.56 10.85
C SER A 752 -13.15 14.76 12.36
N SER A 753 -14.27 15.04 13.01
CA SER A 753 -14.37 14.92 14.47
C SER A 753 -14.25 13.44 14.88
N GLN A 754 -13.68 13.18 16.05
CA GLN A 754 -13.41 11.81 16.52
C GLN A 754 -14.64 11.12 17.12
N MET A 755 -15.55 11.89 17.68
CA MET A 755 -16.80 11.44 18.31
C MET A 755 -17.93 12.36 17.82
N PRO A 756 -19.18 11.89 17.82
CA PRO A 756 -20.30 12.79 17.73
C PRO A 756 -20.19 13.83 18.87
N LEU A 757 -20.36 15.11 18.55
CA LEU A 757 -20.57 16.11 19.58
C LEU A 757 -21.78 15.70 20.44
N ALA A 758 -21.78 16.06 21.72
CA ALA A 758 -22.89 15.74 22.62
C ALA A 758 -24.23 16.19 21.97
N GLY A 759 -25.11 15.21 21.69
CA GLY A 759 -26.38 15.43 21.01
C GLY A 759 -26.38 15.25 19.48
N ALA A 760 -25.23 14.96 18.82
CA ALA A 760 -25.18 14.63 17.40
C ALA A 760 -25.11 13.10 17.18
N ALA A 761 -25.88 12.60 16.19
CA ALA A 761 -25.91 11.17 15.88
C ALA A 761 -24.65 10.69 15.13
N HIS A 762 -23.90 11.61 14.48
CA HIS A 762 -22.79 11.28 13.58
C HIS A 762 -21.56 12.17 13.78
N ALA A 763 -20.39 11.66 13.42
CA ALA A 763 -19.16 12.44 13.35
C ALA A 763 -19.27 13.54 12.27
N ARG A 764 -18.67 14.71 12.53
CA ARG A 764 -18.56 15.79 11.56
C ARG A 764 -17.42 15.54 10.60
N HIS A 765 -17.60 15.92 9.35
CA HIS A 765 -16.59 15.83 8.30
C HIS A 765 -16.20 17.21 7.79
N GLY A 766 -14.93 17.38 7.46
CA GLY A 766 -14.41 18.63 6.95
C GLY A 766 -13.31 18.44 5.91
N VAL A 767 -12.92 19.56 5.28
CA VAL A 767 -11.88 19.62 4.25
C VAL A 767 -10.87 20.69 4.62
N LEU A 768 -9.58 20.38 4.40
CA LEU A 768 -8.47 21.31 4.49
C LEU A 768 -7.83 21.45 3.10
N LEU A 769 -7.81 22.66 2.56
CA LEU A 769 -7.11 23.06 1.35
C LEU A 769 -5.95 23.98 1.74
N ARG A 770 -4.73 23.62 1.35
CA ARG A 770 -3.53 24.47 1.45
C ARG A 770 -3.01 24.71 0.05
N ALA A 771 -2.71 25.97 -0.30
CA ALA A 771 -2.14 26.30 -1.60
C ALA A 771 -1.12 27.44 -1.48
N ALA A 772 -0.26 27.56 -2.48
CA ALA A 772 0.70 28.65 -2.60
C ALA A 772 1.04 28.93 -4.06
N SER A 773 1.37 30.19 -4.37
CA SER A 773 1.75 30.60 -5.71
C SER A 773 2.81 31.71 -5.69
N TYR A 774 3.55 31.83 -6.79
CA TYR A 774 4.47 32.97 -7.03
C TYR A 774 3.70 34.27 -7.16
N GLU A 775 2.58 34.23 -7.87
CA GLU A 775 1.68 35.37 -8.06
C GLU A 775 0.31 35.06 -7.48
N ALA A 776 -0.41 36.09 -7.07
CA ALA A 776 -1.78 35.94 -6.62
C ALA A 776 -2.66 35.42 -7.77
N PRO A 777 -3.47 34.36 -7.55
CA PRO A 777 -4.41 33.88 -8.55
C PRO A 777 -5.53 34.92 -8.78
N ASP A 778 -6.31 34.70 -9.83
CA ASP A 778 -7.49 35.51 -10.12
C ASP A 778 -8.48 35.52 -8.93
N GLU A 779 -9.06 36.69 -8.67
CA GLU A 779 -10.03 36.86 -7.56
C GLU A 779 -11.24 35.95 -7.70
N SER A 780 -11.62 35.57 -8.93
CA SER A 780 -12.73 34.68 -9.20
C SER A 780 -12.46 33.26 -8.67
N LEU A 781 -11.20 32.78 -8.73
CA LEU A 781 -10.79 31.52 -8.17
C LEU A 781 -10.92 31.52 -6.65
N VAL A 782 -10.47 32.57 -5.97
CA VAL A 782 -10.61 32.71 -4.51
C VAL A 782 -12.09 32.73 -4.11
N LYS A 783 -12.94 33.48 -4.83
CA LYS A 783 -14.39 33.49 -4.58
C LYS A 783 -15.06 32.14 -4.81
N ARG A 784 -14.62 31.40 -5.83
CA ARG A 784 -15.11 30.04 -6.07
C ARG A 784 -14.75 29.09 -4.91
N ILE A 785 -13.54 29.19 -4.35
CA ILE A 785 -13.12 28.45 -3.17
C ILE A 785 -13.93 28.88 -1.94
N GLU A 786 -14.17 30.21 -1.74
CA GLU A 786 -15.06 30.67 -0.67
C GLU A 786 -16.45 30.05 -0.76
N ALA A 787 -17.03 29.97 -1.96
CA ALA A 787 -18.33 29.37 -2.18
C ALA A 787 -18.35 27.87 -1.84
N LEU A 788 -17.33 27.12 -2.28
CA LEU A 788 -17.19 25.71 -1.98
C LEU A 788 -17.03 25.42 -0.47
N LEU A 789 -16.36 26.33 0.26
CA LEU A 789 -16.19 26.21 1.71
C LEU A 789 -17.42 26.74 2.51
N GLY A 790 -18.48 27.15 1.82
CA GLY A 790 -19.67 27.71 2.45
C GLY A 790 -19.42 29.08 3.10
N LEU A 791 -18.46 29.83 2.62
CA LEU A 791 -18.12 31.19 3.10
C LEU A 791 -18.87 32.27 2.33
N THR A 792 -20.16 32.08 2.11
CA THR A 792 -21.06 33.02 1.46
C THR A 792 -22.20 33.40 2.42
N GLY A 793 -22.72 34.63 2.27
CA GLY A 793 -23.85 35.09 3.06
C GLY A 793 -23.47 36.12 4.16
N PRO A 794 -24.49 36.58 4.92
CA PRO A 794 -24.33 37.71 5.87
C PRO A 794 -23.61 37.29 7.18
N ASP A 795 -23.57 35.99 7.52
CA ASP A 795 -22.97 35.48 8.76
C ASP A 795 -21.44 35.26 8.65
N VAL A 796 -20.84 35.68 7.52
CA VAL A 796 -19.42 35.57 7.28
C VAL A 796 -18.71 36.87 7.64
N LEU A 797 -17.79 36.78 8.61
CA LEU A 797 -16.88 37.86 8.94
C LEU A 797 -15.79 37.97 7.85
N ARG A 798 -15.51 39.19 7.41
CA ARG A 798 -14.58 39.44 6.29
C ARG A 798 -13.57 40.52 6.60
N TYR A 799 -12.36 40.33 6.13
CA TYR A 799 -11.31 41.31 6.01
C TYR A 799 -10.72 41.23 4.59
N ALA A 800 -10.43 42.38 3.98
CA ALA A 800 -9.74 42.44 2.70
C ALA A 800 -8.79 43.62 2.64
N ASP A 801 -7.58 43.38 2.15
CA ASP A 801 -6.58 44.36 1.79
C ASP A 801 -6.19 44.17 0.31
N LYS A 802 -6.81 44.94 -0.56
CA LYS A 802 -6.58 44.84 -2.02
C LYS A 802 -5.15 45.21 -2.41
N ARG A 803 -4.48 46.08 -1.65
CA ARG A 803 -3.10 46.47 -1.95
C ARG A 803 -2.11 45.33 -1.69
N ARG A 804 -2.36 44.56 -0.66
CA ARG A 804 -1.55 43.36 -0.29
C ARG A 804 -2.05 42.08 -0.91
N GLN A 805 -3.15 42.14 -1.66
CA GLN A 805 -3.85 40.96 -2.21
C GLN A 805 -4.17 39.95 -1.12
N GLN A 806 -4.61 40.39 0.05
CA GLN A 806 -4.95 39.58 1.21
C GLN A 806 -6.44 39.64 1.51
N SER A 807 -7.03 38.50 1.80
CA SER A 807 -8.40 38.43 2.30
C SER A 807 -8.53 37.33 3.36
N ARG A 808 -9.47 37.52 4.28
CA ARG A 808 -9.87 36.57 5.30
C ARG A 808 -11.38 36.49 5.35
N ALA A 809 -11.91 35.31 5.43
CA ALA A 809 -13.32 35.04 5.59
C ALA A 809 -13.49 33.94 6.67
N LEU A 810 -14.37 34.18 7.63
CA LEU A 810 -14.69 33.22 8.67
C LEU A 810 -16.22 33.14 8.86
N ARG A 811 -16.75 31.91 8.93
CA ARG A 811 -18.11 31.62 9.31
C ARG A 811 -18.13 31.14 10.75
N LEU A 812 -18.97 31.77 11.57
CA LEU A 812 -19.15 31.44 12.98
C LEU A 812 -20.52 30.79 13.19
N ALA A 813 -20.60 29.84 14.13
CA ALA A 813 -21.86 29.26 14.57
C ALA A 813 -22.03 29.45 16.09
N ARG A 814 -23.25 29.75 16.52
CA ARG A 814 -23.61 29.81 17.95
C ARG A 814 -23.93 28.38 18.41
N GLN A 815 -23.30 27.96 19.47
CA GLN A 815 -23.55 26.69 20.15
C GLN A 815 -23.92 26.94 21.62
N ALA A 816 -24.37 25.92 22.33
CA ALA A 816 -24.76 26.04 23.75
C ALA A 816 -23.61 26.55 24.66
N GLN A 817 -22.35 26.27 24.27
CA GLN A 817 -21.15 26.62 25.03
C GLN A 817 -20.44 27.87 24.49
N GLY A 818 -21.03 28.62 23.55
CA GLY A 818 -20.44 29.79 22.96
C GLY A 818 -20.43 29.81 21.43
N THR A 819 -19.64 30.69 20.83
CA THR A 819 -19.50 30.81 19.38
C THR A 819 -18.24 30.07 18.92
N THR A 820 -18.37 29.21 17.93
CA THR A 820 -17.25 28.41 17.34
C THR A 820 -17.00 28.81 15.89
N VAL A 821 -15.77 28.55 15.41
CA VAL A 821 -15.43 28.69 13.98
C VAL A 821 -15.89 27.43 13.23
N GLU A 822 -16.68 27.61 12.17
CA GLU A 822 -17.20 26.54 11.33
C GLU A 822 -16.49 26.42 9.97
N ALA A 823 -16.05 27.54 9.43
CA ALA A 823 -15.27 27.61 8.21
C ALA A 823 -14.36 28.82 8.23
N LEU A 824 -13.22 28.69 7.59
CA LEU A 824 -12.28 29.80 7.41
C LEU A 824 -11.56 29.71 6.06
N LEU A 825 -11.23 30.88 5.52
CA LEU A 825 -10.32 31.06 4.39
C LEU A 825 -9.35 32.20 4.69
N LEU A 826 -8.07 31.92 4.58
CA LEU A 826 -6.98 32.87 4.60
C LEU A 826 -6.37 32.90 3.20
N ALA A 827 -6.37 34.02 2.51
CA ALA A 827 -5.78 34.17 1.18
C ALA A 827 -4.77 35.34 1.19
N GLY A 828 -3.62 35.14 0.54
CA GLY A 828 -2.47 36.06 0.50
C GLY A 828 -1.51 35.88 1.67
N ASP A 829 -2.00 35.58 2.87
CA ASP A 829 -1.19 35.32 4.07
C ASP A 829 -1.88 34.27 4.98
N ALA A 830 -1.40 33.06 4.95
CA ALA A 830 -1.95 31.93 5.71
C ALA A 830 -1.22 31.66 7.05
N ARG A 831 -0.31 32.53 7.51
CA ARG A 831 0.52 32.29 8.71
C ARG A 831 -0.29 32.12 10.01
N ALA A 832 -1.47 32.71 10.12
CA ALA A 832 -2.39 32.46 11.25
C ALA A 832 -3.11 31.10 11.19
N GLY A 833 -2.87 30.30 10.15
CA GLY A 833 -3.62 29.08 9.85
C GLY A 833 -3.55 28.03 10.96
N SER A 834 -2.40 27.85 11.60
CA SER A 834 -2.21 26.82 12.64
C SER A 834 -3.21 26.97 13.78
N TRP A 835 -3.22 28.10 14.46
CA TRP A 835 -4.09 28.30 15.63
C TRP A 835 -5.58 28.43 15.26
N LEU A 836 -5.91 29.04 14.10
CA LEU A 836 -7.29 29.12 13.63
C LEU A 836 -7.84 27.73 13.28
N THR A 837 -7.01 26.87 12.69
CA THR A 837 -7.38 25.47 12.43
C THR A 837 -7.62 24.71 13.73
N THR A 838 -6.83 24.96 14.79
CA THR A 838 -7.04 24.38 16.12
C THR A 838 -8.37 24.82 16.70
N LEU A 839 -8.70 26.13 16.66
CA LEU A 839 -10.01 26.63 17.11
C LEU A 839 -11.16 25.91 16.42
N LEU A 840 -11.09 25.72 15.11
CA LEU A 840 -12.12 25.06 14.32
C LEU A 840 -12.22 23.56 14.66
N LYS A 841 -11.10 22.85 14.64
CA LYS A 841 -11.08 21.38 14.82
C LYS A 841 -11.47 20.96 16.23
N GLU A 842 -11.04 21.73 17.24
CA GLU A 842 -11.35 21.45 18.65
C GLU A 842 -12.63 22.12 19.12
N SER A 843 -13.33 22.84 18.24
CA SER A 843 -14.56 23.60 18.56
C SER A 843 -14.39 24.52 19.77
N LEU A 844 -13.23 25.20 19.87
CA LEU A 844 -12.94 26.10 20.98
C LEU A 844 -13.74 27.42 20.84
N PRO A 845 -14.07 28.10 21.97
CA PRO A 845 -14.82 29.35 21.96
C PRO A 845 -14.08 30.45 21.21
N ALA A 846 -14.65 30.93 20.10
CA ALA A 846 -14.05 31.93 19.23
C ALA A 846 -14.27 33.37 19.75
N GLN A 847 -15.31 33.61 20.57
CA GLN A 847 -15.64 34.93 21.07
C GLN A 847 -14.52 35.56 21.93
N THR A 848 -13.71 34.73 22.60
CA THR A 848 -12.58 35.23 23.43
C THR A 848 -11.48 35.87 22.61
N HIS A 849 -11.41 35.53 21.30
CA HIS A 849 -10.36 35.98 20.39
C HIS A 849 -10.78 37.24 19.58
N GLY A 850 -12.07 37.54 19.45
CA GLY A 850 -12.63 38.75 18.89
C GLY A 850 -11.94 39.21 17.59
N ARG A 851 -11.36 40.40 17.61
CA ARG A 851 -10.67 41.02 16.44
C ARG A 851 -9.49 40.21 15.91
N TYR A 852 -8.83 39.40 16.74
CA TYR A 852 -7.65 38.60 16.33
C TYR A 852 -8.02 37.59 15.26
N LEU A 853 -9.26 37.11 15.20
CA LEU A 853 -9.71 36.22 14.15
C LEU A 853 -9.47 36.75 12.72
N LEU A 854 -9.59 38.05 12.53
CA LEU A 854 -9.45 38.71 11.24
C LEU A 854 -8.12 39.51 11.07
N MET A 855 -7.37 39.73 12.13
CA MET A 855 -6.14 40.51 12.07
C MET A 855 -5.03 39.80 11.29
N PRO A 856 -4.33 40.48 10.36
CA PRO A 856 -3.11 39.96 9.76
C PRO A 856 -2.05 39.66 10.84
N GLY A 857 -1.28 38.59 10.63
CA GLY A 857 -0.24 38.19 11.56
C GLY A 857 -0.26 36.70 11.82
N ASN A 858 0.77 36.20 12.52
CA ASN A 858 1.00 34.74 12.70
C ASN A 858 0.99 34.33 14.18
N GLN A 859 1.02 35.25 15.12
CA GLN A 859 1.10 34.85 16.53
C GLN A 859 -0.28 34.46 17.07
N PRO A 860 -0.43 33.24 17.60
CA PRO A 860 -1.64 32.88 18.31
C PRO A 860 -1.77 33.68 19.60
N PRO A 861 -2.99 34.00 20.04
CA PRO A 861 -3.21 34.41 21.44
C PRO A 861 -2.62 33.35 22.37
N ALA A 862 -2.10 33.80 23.54
CA ALA A 862 -1.36 32.93 24.46
C ALA A 862 -2.19 31.76 25.06
N ASP A 863 -3.48 31.80 24.93
CA ASP A 863 -4.45 30.86 25.48
C ASP A 863 -4.91 29.75 24.49
N VAL A 864 -4.44 29.75 23.24
CA VAL A 864 -4.75 28.68 22.29
C VAL A 864 -3.77 27.53 22.46
N PRO A 865 -4.19 26.34 22.90
CA PRO A 865 -3.28 25.22 23.08
C PRO A 865 -2.70 24.78 21.72
N ALA A 866 -1.38 24.57 21.67
CA ALA A 866 -0.75 23.95 20.52
C ALA A 866 -1.11 22.46 20.50
N ARG A 867 -1.69 22.00 19.39
CA ARG A 867 -1.91 20.58 19.16
C ARG A 867 -0.66 19.95 18.59
N GLY A 868 -0.20 18.85 19.21
CA GLY A 868 0.93 18.07 18.73
C GLY A 868 0.54 16.99 17.72
N LYS A 869 1.51 16.18 17.35
CA LYS A 869 1.33 15.02 16.47
C LYS A 869 0.35 14.02 17.10
N GLN A 870 -0.67 13.61 16.35
CA GLN A 870 -1.60 12.58 16.82
C GLN A 870 -0.90 11.21 16.90
N VAL A 871 -0.93 10.60 18.07
CA VAL A 871 -0.39 9.26 18.34
C VAL A 871 -1.48 8.19 18.24
N CYS A 872 -2.57 8.35 18.96
CA CYS A 872 -3.68 7.39 18.98
C CYS A 872 -4.86 7.85 18.13
N THR A 873 -5.05 7.23 16.96
CA THR A 873 -6.16 7.51 16.04
C THR A 873 -7.52 7.10 16.61
N CYS A 874 -7.58 6.02 17.42
CA CYS A 874 -8.83 5.53 17.97
C CYS A 874 -9.45 6.46 19.03
N PHE A 875 -8.62 7.11 19.82
CA PHE A 875 -9.03 7.96 20.96
C PHE A 875 -8.59 9.41 20.83
N ASN A 876 -8.08 9.80 19.68
CA ASN A 876 -7.65 11.18 19.36
C ASN A 876 -6.63 11.74 20.36
N VAL A 877 -5.66 10.94 20.78
CA VAL A 877 -4.64 11.37 21.74
C VAL A 877 -3.39 11.78 20.98
N ASP A 878 -2.88 12.97 21.27
CA ASP A 878 -1.66 13.53 20.72
C ASP A 878 -0.45 13.32 21.64
N GLU A 879 0.73 13.63 21.13
CA GLU A 879 2.00 13.48 21.85
C GLU A 879 2.05 14.34 23.13
N PRO A 880 1.69 15.65 23.12
CA PRO A 880 1.68 16.46 24.34
C PRO A 880 0.76 15.92 25.45
N ALA A 881 -0.38 15.35 25.10
CA ALA A 881 -1.29 14.76 26.09
C ALA A 881 -0.68 13.51 26.75
N ILE A 882 0.08 12.70 25.98
CA ILE A 882 0.82 11.56 26.51
C ILE A 882 1.97 12.04 27.41
N GLU A 883 2.76 13.02 26.96
CA GLU A 883 3.88 13.57 27.73
C GLU A 883 3.39 14.18 29.06
N ALA A 884 2.31 14.97 29.02
CA ALA A 884 1.70 15.54 30.23
C ALA A 884 1.23 14.45 31.23
N ALA A 885 0.61 13.38 30.72
CA ALA A 885 0.20 12.26 31.57
C ALA A 885 1.42 11.55 32.18
N LEU A 886 2.46 11.32 31.39
CA LEU A 886 3.70 10.63 31.81
C LEU A 886 4.46 11.37 32.93
N VAL A 887 4.28 12.68 33.09
CA VAL A 887 4.87 13.46 34.22
C VAL A 887 4.38 12.92 35.56
N HIS A 888 3.13 12.47 35.64
CA HIS A 888 2.46 12.06 36.88
C HIS A 888 2.41 10.53 37.08
N ILE A 889 2.89 9.74 36.09
CA ILE A 889 2.85 8.28 36.14
C ILE A 889 4.22 7.73 36.56
N GLU A 890 4.23 6.84 37.57
CA GLU A 890 5.43 6.21 38.14
C GLU A 890 5.49 4.71 37.84
N GLY A 891 6.67 4.11 38.06
CA GLY A 891 6.95 2.69 37.85
C GLY A 891 7.83 2.40 36.65
N ASP A 892 8.00 1.12 36.35
CA ASP A 892 8.71 0.68 35.15
C ASP A 892 7.88 0.94 33.87
N ASP A 893 8.47 0.77 32.71
CA ASP A 893 7.82 1.06 31.42
C ASP A 893 6.51 0.26 31.24
N SER A 894 6.39 -0.95 31.78
CA SER A 894 5.17 -1.77 31.71
C SER A 894 4.05 -1.23 32.59
N ALA A 895 4.38 -0.88 33.84
CA ALA A 895 3.42 -0.27 34.77
C ALA A 895 2.96 1.11 34.26
N ARG A 896 3.89 1.89 33.69
CA ARG A 896 3.60 3.21 33.11
C ARG A 896 2.68 3.08 31.88
N LEU A 897 2.90 2.07 31.03
CA LEU A 897 1.99 1.79 29.91
C LEU A 897 0.58 1.44 30.39
N GLN A 898 0.45 0.59 31.40
CA GLN A 898 -0.86 0.21 31.96
C GLN A 898 -1.62 1.41 32.53
N GLN A 899 -0.93 2.27 33.31
CA GLN A 899 -1.54 3.48 33.86
C GLN A 899 -1.93 4.47 32.76
N LEU A 900 -1.09 4.67 31.74
CA LEU A 900 -1.39 5.52 30.60
C LEU A 900 -2.60 4.99 29.81
N GLN A 901 -2.69 3.68 29.62
CA GLN A 901 -3.85 3.02 28.98
C GLN A 901 -5.13 3.18 29.79
N ALA A 902 -5.05 3.12 31.13
CA ALA A 902 -6.22 3.36 32.00
C ALA A 902 -6.71 4.81 31.89
N GLN A 903 -5.79 5.79 31.79
CA GLN A 903 -6.11 7.22 31.74
C GLN A 903 -6.51 7.70 30.34
N LEU A 904 -5.76 7.38 29.29
CA LEU A 904 -5.91 7.91 27.93
C LEU A 904 -6.46 6.89 26.93
N ARG A 905 -6.59 5.62 27.33
CA ARG A 905 -7.05 4.49 26.51
C ARG A 905 -6.17 4.22 25.27
N CYS A 906 -4.98 4.83 25.14
CA CYS A 906 -4.06 4.61 24.03
C CYS A 906 -3.67 3.13 23.91
N GLY A 907 -3.78 2.58 22.69
CA GLY A 907 -3.41 1.19 22.41
C GLY A 907 -4.41 0.12 22.85
N THR A 908 -5.51 0.49 23.54
CA THR A 908 -6.48 -0.49 24.06
C THR A 908 -7.49 -0.99 23.00
N ASN A 909 -7.65 -0.28 21.88
CA ASN A 909 -8.53 -0.69 20.79
C ASN A 909 -7.73 -1.38 19.66
N CYS A 910 -7.28 -0.66 18.64
CA CYS A 910 -6.58 -1.24 17.50
C CYS A 910 -5.10 -1.59 17.77
N GLY A 911 -4.49 -1.00 18.78
CA GLY A 911 -3.09 -1.22 19.14
C GLY A 911 -2.04 -0.65 18.17
N SER A 912 -2.43 -0.03 17.05
CA SER A 912 -1.49 0.47 16.04
C SER A 912 -0.58 1.60 16.56
N CYS A 913 -0.94 2.27 17.64
CA CYS A 913 -0.15 3.32 18.27
C CYS A 913 0.83 2.81 19.34
N LEU A 914 0.77 1.54 19.72
CA LEU A 914 1.60 1.00 20.81
C LEU A 914 3.11 1.22 20.62
N PRO A 915 3.70 1.02 19.43
CA PRO A 915 5.11 1.31 19.23
C PRO A 915 5.47 2.77 19.57
N ALA A 916 4.72 3.73 19.07
CA ALA A 916 4.93 5.16 19.35
C ALA A 916 4.70 5.52 20.83
N VAL A 917 3.69 4.93 21.48
CA VAL A 917 3.43 5.13 22.91
C VAL A 917 4.59 4.60 23.76
N LYS A 918 5.10 3.40 23.46
CA LYS A 918 6.25 2.82 24.16
C LYS A 918 7.52 3.67 23.99
N GLN A 919 7.73 4.21 22.79
CA GLN A 919 8.86 5.11 22.51
C GLN A 919 8.79 6.37 23.41
N LEU A 920 7.63 7.00 23.56
CA LEU A 920 7.44 8.16 24.42
C LEU A 920 7.66 7.82 25.89
N ILE A 921 7.23 6.64 26.35
CA ILE A 921 7.47 6.16 27.71
C ILE A 921 8.97 6.01 27.95
N THR A 922 9.68 5.33 27.04
CA THR A 922 11.14 5.11 27.17
C THR A 922 11.92 6.41 27.12
N LYS A 923 11.54 7.36 26.26
CA LYS A 923 12.12 8.71 26.18
C LYS A 923 11.97 9.43 27.53
N SER A 924 10.75 9.47 28.07
CA SER A 924 10.46 10.08 29.37
C SER A 924 11.18 9.39 30.54
N SER A 925 11.41 8.07 30.48
CA SER A 925 12.18 7.33 31.51
C SER A 925 13.65 7.72 31.48
N LYS A 926 14.25 7.89 30.30
CA LYS A 926 15.66 8.34 30.13
C LYS A 926 15.85 9.78 30.60
N GLU A 927 14.95 10.69 30.30
CA GLU A 927 15.01 12.09 30.74
C GLU A 927 14.97 12.18 32.26
N ARG A 928 14.12 11.39 32.93
CA ARG A 928 14.07 11.32 34.40
C ARG A 928 15.34 10.74 35.02
N ALA A 929 16.00 9.79 34.36
CA ALA A 929 17.25 9.20 34.87
C ALA A 929 18.47 10.14 34.74
N THR A 930 18.31 11.21 33.94
CA THR A 930 19.39 12.20 33.69
C THR A 930 19.26 13.43 34.59
N ILE A 931 18.09 13.60 35.23
CA ILE A 931 17.84 14.62 36.30
C ILE A 931 18.12 13.99 37.66
#